data_a759a2c3c270b095e4e9bfc619d64659
#
_entry.id   a759a2c3c270b095e4e9bfc619d64659
#
_cell.length_a   1.000
_cell.length_b   1.000
_cell.length_c   1.000
_cell.angle_alpha   90.00
_cell.angle_beta   90.00
_cell.angle_gamma   90.00
#
_symmetry.space_group_name_H-M   'P 1'
#
loop_
_entity.id
_entity.type
_entity.pdbx_description
1 polymer ?
#
loop_
_entity_poly.entity_id
_entity_poly.type
_entity_poly.pdbx_seq_one_letter_code
_entity_poly.pdbx_strand_id
1 'polypeptide(L)'
;MQRMLTLLAALAFISVGGWSFLNQEIVDTWILERNFIETHDTDDLVGLQTNETWLVLIVDFESNPSNGVWGADEARSLLANRASDYFYQVSGNLTNVNLTVYPEVIRASNDLAYYGGDTSNRDVDADGTFMPEELAQEAVEGISTPVDWDPFDLDGDGTIDRLLILHTSKGQEENPGVKNRIWSHFTHFDSPINVAEGHTVEHYTMASLQTGTSGIGTIMHEMMHQMGAVDLYPVHDDSSFQTWKGLGDWDVMASGNWNGGGLWPALPSGGILDMIGANRTVELDLTWPRDSVSPCIGPTITLDGTSDSGDVLKVPIGEDESIYIERRSDSGYDSRLPGSGILVTYHDSSAGNIDRNEVNTNPNFPFLMVIEADGQQDLVSGSNEGEQSDLFSNGSYFGAEGIQIRTHDGVLVGWTASISGDDSQNITFTSINCSPSFELDLPDYSATLLPNATIPVDLNHPGPCTSNLTSSDGRGISIVQNSLDSDEFYLQFTQGGMANSLTIVEGNIQCDNDGSYHIIYPVLTLNRIPIEASFKADISSVEPSKISVPIASLGENIQRISVEIEGPLSRIAEAEDFVLLSTNGSYELNIQPNGLLSDNMLVRGELILSTEEGGEWVILVELSASDEEDMLLSEWRTPGRVLGIAGMLIGIYLALGLRQNKPPREPKNDQPKPTNQIEQEEIPSDNVDPWGRPVDQMNDSYTD
;
A
#
# COMPACT_ATOMS: atom_id res chain seq x y z
N MET A 1 2.59 -13.36 -54.94
CA MET A 1 2.24 -12.49 -53.83
C MET A 1 2.54 -13.17 -52.49
N GLN A 2 1.97 -14.32 -52.16
CA GLN A 2 2.17 -15.01 -50.87
C GLN A 2 3.63 -15.31 -50.52
N ARG A 3 4.47 -15.81 -51.46
CA ARG A 3 5.91 -16.02 -51.25
C ARG A 3 6.70 -14.76 -50.94
N MET A 4 6.30 -13.64 -51.54
CA MET A 4 6.94 -12.34 -51.31
C MET A 4 6.58 -11.78 -49.93
N LEU A 5 5.33 -11.97 -49.48
CA LEU A 5 4.89 -11.64 -48.13
C LEU A 5 5.61 -12.49 -47.10
N THR A 6 5.74 -13.80 -47.28
CA THR A 6 6.49 -14.67 -46.36
C THR A 6 7.97 -14.31 -46.28
N LEU A 7 8.57 -13.92 -47.40
CA LEU A 7 9.97 -13.47 -47.41
C LEU A 7 10.14 -12.12 -46.67
N LEU A 8 9.20 -11.19 -46.86
CA LEU A 8 9.21 -9.93 -46.12
C LEU A 8 9.00 -10.13 -44.62
N ALA A 9 8.08 -11.02 -44.23
CA ALA A 9 7.85 -11.37 -42.84
C ALA A 9 9.12 -12.05 -42.24
N ALA A 10 9.76 -12.97 -42.92
CA ALA A 10 11.00 -13.58 -42.46
C ALA A 10 12.13 -12.55 -42.26
N LEU A 11 12.27 -11.62 -43.18
CA LEU A 11 13.26 -10.54 -43.06
C LEU A 11 12.93 -9.58 -41.91
N ALA A 12 11.64 -9.28 -41.71
CA ALA A 12 11.20 -8.43 -40.58
C ALA A 12 11.52 -9.10 -39.23
N PHE A 13 11.16 -10.38 -39.06
CA PHE A 13 11.47 -11.11 -37.81
C PHE A 13 12.98 -11.23 -37.55
N ILE A 14 13.80 -11.47 -38.58
CA ILE A 14 15.25 -11.52 -38.43
C ILE A 14 15.81 -10.13 -38.07
N SER A 15 15.29 -9.07 -38.68
CA SER A 15 15.78 -7.71 -38.42
C SER A 15 15.39 -7.20 -37.04
N VAL A 16 14.12 -7.37 -36.66
CA VAL A 16 13.61 -6.98 -35.33
C VAL A 16 14.24 -7.83 -34.24
N GLY A 17 14.33 -9.16 -34.44
CA GLY A 17 14.97 -10.04 -33.49
C GLY A 17 16.47 -9.73 -33.32
N GLY A 18 17.18 -9.44 -34.41
CA GLY A 18 18.58 -9.02 -34.36
C GLY A 18 18.76 -7.67 -33.66
N TRP A 19 17.85 -6.74 -33.89
CA TRP A 19 17.87 -5.45 -33.21
C TRP A 19 17.60 -5.60 -31.70
N SER A 20 16.57 -6.36 -31.31
CA SER A 20 16.24 -6.65 -29.90
C SER A 20 17.41 -7.32 -29.17
N PHE A 21 18.09 -8.26 -29.83
CA PHE A 21 19.26 -8.93 -29.27
C PHE A 21 20.44 -7.97 -29.03
N LEU A 22 20.67 -7.03 -29.95
CA LEU A 22 21.77 -6.06 -29.85
C LEU A 22 21.46 -4.88 -28.94
N ASN A 23 20.18 -4.58 -28.68
CA ASN A 23 19.72 -3.48 -27.87
C ASN A 23 18.86 -3.99 -26.70
N GLN A 24 19.32 -5.06 -26.08
CA GLN A 24 18.60 -5.74 -25.00
C GLN A 24 18.23 -4.80 -23.84
N GLU A 25 19.12 -3.88 -23.45
CA GLU A 25 18.87 -2.94 -22.35
C GLU A 25 17.63 -2.08 -22.63
N ILE A 26 17.46 -1.61 -23.88
CA ILE A 26 16.30 -0.84 -24.30
C ILE A 26 15.01 -1.71 -24.25
N VAL A 27 15.12 -2.97 -24.70
CA VAL A 27 13.98 -3.89 -24.72
C VAL A 27 13.63 -4.34 -23.32
N ASP A 28 14.63 -4.62 -22.49
CA ASP A 28 14.42 -5.03 -21.11
C ASP A 28 13.80 -3.88 -20.29
N THR A 29 14.30 -2.65 -20.44
CA THR A 29 13.71 -1.44 -19.85
C THR A 29 12.27 -1.25 -20.31
N TRP A 30 12.01 -1.36 -21.63
CA TRP A 30 10.67 -1.24 -22.18
C TRP A 30 9.69 -2.32 -21.70
N ILE A 31 10.18 -3.57 -21.47
CA ILE A 31 9.37 -4.65 -20.86
C ILE A 31 9.14 -4.38 -19.38
N LEU A 32 10.16 -3.91 -18.66
CA LEU A 32 10.05 -3.54 -17.26
C LEU A 32 9.08 -2.37 -17.08
N GLU A 33 9.19 -1.33 -17.90
CA GLU A 33 8.28 -0.18 -17.89
C GLU A 33 6.81 -0.56 -18.15
N ARG A 34 6.56 -1.58 -18.99
CA ARG A 34 5.19 -2.07 -19.26
C ARG A 34 4.67 -3.13 -18.31
N ASN A 35 5.53 -3.76 -17.53
CA ASN A 35 5.10 -4.68 -16.45
C ASN A 35 4.97 -3.97 -15.09
N PHE A 36 5.32 -2.68 -15.01
CA PHE A 36 4.92 -1.87 -13.88
C PHE A 36 3.47 -1.42 -14.13
N ILE A 37 2.60 -1.70 -13.17
CA ILE A 37 1.35 -0.96 -12.97
C ILE A 37 1.78 0.50 -12.91
N GLU A 38 1.19 1.35 -13.73
CA GLU A 38 1.54 2.76 -13.77
C GLU A 38 1.47 3.33 -12.36
N THR A 39 2.61 3.81 -11.88
CA THR A 39 2.66 4.62 -10.67
C THR A 39 2.23 6.02 -11.11
N HIS A 40 1.08 6.47 -10.66
CA HIS A 40 0.72 7.87 -10.81
C HIS A 40 1.64 8.67 -9.88
N ASP A 41 2.37 9.62 -10.44
CA ASP A 41 3.18 10.53 -9.62
C ASP A 41 2.21 11.55 -9.00
N THR A 42 1.89 11.33 -7.72
CA THR A 42 1.03 12.26 -6.97
C THR A 42 1.77 13.52 -6.55
N ASP A 43 3.11 13.53 -6.65
CA ASP A 43 3.94 14.70 -6.33
C ASP A 43 3.68 15.87 -7.31
N ASP A 44 3.15 15.59 -8.49
CA ASP A 44 2.81 16.60 -9.50
C ASP A 44 1.39 17.18 -9.35
N LEU A 45 0.56 16.64 -8.40
CA LEU A 45 -0.80 17.14 -8.21
C LEU A 45 -0.81 18.41 -7.34
N VAL A 46 -1.49 19.43 -7.83
CA VAL A 46 -1.66 20.69 -7.10
C VAL A 46 -2.71 20.50 -5.99
N GLY A 47 -2.32 20.71 -4.74
CA GLY A 47 -3.22 20.65 -3.58
C GLY A 47 -4.32 21.71 -3.61
N LEU A 48 -5.19 21.70 -2.60
CA LEU A 48 -6.34 22.62 -2.49
C LEU A 48 -5.88 24.08 -2.46
N GLN A 49 -6.41 24.88 -3.38
CA GLN A 49 -6.09 26.30 -3.52
C GLN A 49 -7.19 27.20 -2.92
N THR A 50 -6.84 28.43 -2.56
CA THR A 50 -7.82 29.45 -2.12
C THR A 50 -8.81 29.83 -3.23
N ASN A 51 -8.37 29.74 -4.48
CA ASN A 51 -9.21 29.96 -5.65
C ASN A 51 -9.10 28.74 -6.55
N GLU A 52 -10.03 27.83 -6.42
CA GLU A 52 -10.18 26.65 -7.26
C GLU A 52 -10.93 27.02 -8.53
N THR A 53 -10.37 26.73 -9.68
CA THR A 53 -11.03 26.94 -10.97
C THR A 53 -11.07 25.64 -11.75
N TRP A 54 -12.27 25.13 -12.00
CA TRP A 54 -12.52 23.85 -12.64
C TRP A 54 -13.11 24.01 -14.02
N LEU A 55 -12.56 23.32 -15.01
CA LEU A 55 -13.22 23.10 -16.29
C LEU A 55 -14.14 21.88 -16.18
N VAL A 56 -15.41 22.04 -16.56
CA VAL A 56 -16.39 20.95 -16.54
C VAL A 56 -16.86 20.68 -17.98
N LEU A 57 -16.58 19.50 -18.48
CA LEU A 57 -17.04 18.98 -19.77
C LEU A 57 -18.22 18.03 -19.56
N ILE A 58 -19.10 17.93 -20.56
CA ILE A 58 -20.25 17.02 -20.51
C ILE A 58 -20.22 16.16 -21.75
N VAL A 59 -20.28 14.84 -21.55
CA VAL A 59 -20.34 13.84 -22.62
C VAL A 59 -21.64 13.07 -22.59
N ASP A 60 -22.22 12.80 -23.76
CA ASP A 60 -23.41 11.97 -23.91
C ASP A 60 -23.20 10.85 -24.94
N PHE A 61 -24.07 9.84 -24.86
CA PHE A 61 -24.02 8.67 -25.72
C PHE A 61 -25.29 8.56 -26.57
N GLU A 62 -25.24 7.77 -27.64
CA GLU A 62 -26.46 7.56 -28.45
C GLU A 62 -27.55 6.87 -27.62
N SER A 63 -27.21 5.91 -26.76
CA SER A 63 -28.11 5.24 -25.83
C SER A 63 -28.55 6.09 -24.64
N ASN A 64 -27.75 7.06 -24.25
CA ASN A 64 -27.95 7.94 -23.10
C ASN A 64 -27.79 9.42 -23.50
N PRO A 65 -28.61 9.92 -24.44
CA PRO A 65 -28.47 11.28 -24.94
C PRO A 65 -28.86 12.31 -23.86
N SER A 66 -28.24 13.46 -23.91
CA SER A 66 -28.54 14.58 -23.00
C SER A 66 -29.99 15.06 -23.08
N ASN A 67 -30.60 14.94 -24.26
CA ASN A 67 -32.00 15.32 -24.54
C ASN A 67 -32.40 16.74 -24.10
N GLY A 68 -31.41 17.63 -23.95
CA GLY A 68 -31.60 18.98 -23.42
C GLY A 68 -31.93 19.05 -21.93
N VAL A 69 -31.80 17.93 -21.20
CA VAL A 69 -31.99 17.84 -19.75
C VAL A 69 -30.64 17.78 -19.06
N TRP A 70 -29.80 16.82 -19.50
CA TRP A 70 -28.47 16.60 -18.95
C TRP A 70 -27.43 17.39 -19.74
N GLY A 71 -27.26 18.65 -19.39
CA GLY A 71 -26.36 19.56 -20.10
C GLY A 71 -25.74 20.59 -19.17
N ALA A 72 -25.15 21.64 -19.73
CA ALA A 72 -24.41 22.65 -18.98
C ALA A 72 -25.24 23.34 -17.89
N ASP A 73 -26.53 23.56 -18.10
CA ASP A 73 -27.39 24.19 -17.08
C ASP A 73 -27.67 23.26 -15.92
N GLU A 74 -27.85 21.96 -16.17
CA GLU A 74 -28.01 20.97 -15.10
C GLU A 74 -26.71 20.79 -14.31
N ALA A 75 -25.58 20.67 -14.97
CA ALA A 75 -24.28 20.59 -14.33
C ALA A 75 -24.01 21.82 -13.44
N ARG A 76 -24.29 23.04 -13.96
CA ARG A 76 -24.19 24.27 -13.13
C ARG A 76 -25.13 24.21 -11.94
N SER A 77 -26.37 23.78 -12.15
CA SER A 77 -27.38 23.70 -11.06
C SER A 77 -26.96 22.69 -9.99
N LEU A 78 -26.38 21.55 -10.41
CA LEU A 78 -25.92 20.51 -9.48
C LEU A 78 -24.70 20.97 -8.67
N LEU A 79 -23.70 21.55 -9.33
CA LEU A 79 -22.39 21.79 -8.74
C LEU A 79 -22.28 23.17 -8.06
N ALA A 80 -22.90 24.23 -8.62
CA ALA A 80 -22.59 25.63 -8.29
C ALA A 80 -22.68 25.99 -6.80
N ASN A 81 -23.64 25.41 -6.07
CA ASN A 81 -23.73 25.63 -4.63
C ASN A 81 -23.06 24.50 -3.84
N ARG A 82 -23.14 23.26 -4.33
CA ARG A 82 -22.69 22.09 -3.57
C ARG A 82 -21.18 21.99 -3.50
N ALA A 83 -20.49 22.08 -4.64
CA ALA A 83 -19.03 22.04 -4.65
C ALA A 83 -18.43 23.25 -3.92
N SER A 84 -18.97 24.46 -4.18
CA SER A 84 -18.50 25.67 -3.47
C SER A 84 -18.69 25.57 -1.96
N ASP A 85 -19.87 25.15 -1.49
CA ASP A 85 -20.17 25.04 -0.07
C ASP A 85 -19.32 23.94 0.60
N TYR A 86 -19.10 22.83 -0.12
CA TYR A 86 -18.27 21.72 0.38
C TYR A 86 -16.81 22.14 0.57
N PHE A 87 -16.14 22.60 -0.49
CA PHE A 87 -14.75 23.01 -0.41
C PHE A 87 -14.53 24.26 0.45
N TYR A 88 -15.55 25.11 0.59
CA TYR A 88 -15.51 26.20 1.55
C TYR A 88 -15.41 25.66 2.99
N GLN A 89 -16.17 24.61 3.34
CA GLN A 89 -16.08 23.98 4.67
C GLN A 89 -14.79 23.15 4.80
N VAL A 90 -14.37 22.40 3.78
CA VAL A 90 -13.10 21.65 3.78
C VAL A 90 -11.92 22.56 4.11
N SER A 91 -11.88 23.73 3.51
CA SER A 91 -10.76 24.69 3.71
C SER A 91 -10.89 25.58 4.97
N GLY A 92 -11.87 25.36 5.83
CA GLY A 92 -12.10 26.24 6.96
C GLY A 92 -12.56 27.65 6.53
N ASN A 93 -13.39 27.74 5.51
CA ASN A 93 -14.01 28.96 4.97
C ASN A 93 -13.03 29.85 4.14
N LEU A 94 -12.01 29.26 3.54
CA LEU A 94 -11.00 30.00 2.77
C LEU A 94 -11.14 29.81 1.25
N THR A 95 -11.50 28.63 0.77
CA THR A 95 -11.52 28.31 -0.66
C THR A 95 -12.81 28.77 -1.33
N ASN A 96 -12.64 29.39 -2.50
CA ASN A 96 -13.73 29.71 -3.41
C ASN A 96 -13.59 28.86 -4.66
N VAL A 97 -14.64 28.13 -5.03
CA VAL A 97 -14.67 27.30 -6.23
C VAL A 97 -15.39 28.00 -7.35
N ASN A 98 -14.72 28.17 -8.50
CA ASN A 98 -15.25 28.67 -9.73
C ASN A 98 -15.40 27.54 -10.73
N LEU A 99 -16.60 27.31 -11.24
CA LEU A 99 -16.87 26.24 -12.19
C LEU A 99 -17.13 26.85 -13.58
N THR A 100 -16.28 26.57 -14.53
CA THR A 100 -16.46 26.90 -15.94
C THR A 100 -17.03 25.68 -16.64
N VAL A 101 -18.35 25.66 -16.79
CA VAL A 101 -19.03 24.56 -17.49
C VAL A 101 -19.05 24.86 -18.99
N TYR A 102 -18.43 23.99 -19.76
CA TYR A 102 -18.42 24.06 -21.23
C TYR A 102 -19.86 24.03 -21.76
N PRO A 103 -20.23 24.94 -22.71
CA PRO A 103 -21.62 25.14 -23.05
C PRO A 103 -22.23 24.03 -23.91
N GLU A 104 -21.41 23.27 -24.62
CA GLU A 104 -21.85 22.25 -25.56
C GLU A 104 -21.70 20.86 -24.91
N VAL A 105 -22.61 19.94 -25.25
CA VAL A 105 -22.49 18.54 -24.88
C VAL A 105 -21.73 17.82 -25.98
N ILE A 106 -20.68 17.13 -25.60
CA ILE A 106 -19.81 16.39 -26.52
C ILE A 106 -20.41 15.01 -26.73
N ARG A 107 -20.64 14.63 -27.98
CA ARG A 107 -21.16 13.31 -28.32
C ARG A 107 -20.00 12.31 -28.44
N ALA A 108 -20.03 11.28 -27.60
CA ALA A 108 -19.12 10.14 -27.67
C ALA A 108 -19.23 9.41 -29.02
N SER A 109 -18.13 8.94 -29.55
CA SER A 109 -18.05 8.22 -30.82
C SER A 109 -18.71 6.84 -30.76
N ASN A 110 -18.65 6.20 -29.59
CA ASN A 110 -19.24 4.90 -29.33
C ASN A 110 -20.36 4.99 -28.28
N ASP A 111 -21.04 3.88 -28.04
CA ASP A 111 -22.09 3.81 -27.03
C ASP A 111 -21.55 3.56 -25.62
N LEU A 112 -22.32 3.88 -24.59
CA LEU A 112 -21.94 3.70 -23.17
C LEU A 112 -21.29 2.35 -22.87
N ALA A 113 -21.87 1.25 -23.39
CA ALA A 113 -21.36 -0.10 -23.15
C ALA A 113 -19.97 -0.38 -23.76
N TYR A 114 -19.48 0.47 -24.63
CA TYR A 114 -18.12 0.40 -25.16
C TYR A 114 -17.11 0.91 -24.13
N TYR A 115 -17.40 2.02 -23.48
CA TYR A 115 -16.49 2.66 -22.51
C TYR A 115 -16.61 2.08 -21.09
N GLY A 116 -17.83 1.67 -20.69
CA GLY A 116 -18.12 1.15 -19.36
C GLY A 116 -18.34 -0.37 -19.33
N GLY A 117 -17.69 -1.12 -20.20
CA GLY A 117 -17.86 -2.56 -20.32
C GLY A 117 -16.86 -3.34 -19.46
N ASP A 118 -17.33 -4.05 -18.43
CA ASP A 118 -16.52 -4.95 -17.61
C ASP A 118 -16.23 -6.26 -18.35
N THR A 119 -15.14 -6.35 -19.08
CA THR A 119 -14.76 -7.54 -19.83
C THR A 119 -13.67 -8.34 -19.14
N SER A 120 -12.53 -7.75 -18.86
CA SER A 120 -11.44 -8.39 -18.10
C SER A 120 -11.40 -7.91 -16.65
N ASN A 121 -11.72 -6.66 -16.42
CA ASN A 121 -11.87 -6.01 -15.13
C ASN A 121 -12.93 -4.91 -15.27
N ARG A 122 -13.15 -4.09 -14.25
CA ARG A 122 -14.07 -2.95 -14.27
C ARG A 122 -13.60 -1.94 -15.31
N ASP A 123 -14.50 -1.57 -16.23
CA ASP A 123 -14.26 -0.64 -17.35
C ASP A 123 -13.05 -1.00 -18.25
N VAL A 124 -12.61 -2.26 -18.21
CA VAL A 124 -11.44 -2.75 -18.95
C VAL A 124 -11.87 -3.76 -20.01
N ASP A 125 -11.41 -3.58 -21.22
CA ASP A 125 -11.73 -4.45 -22.36
C ASP A 125 -10.97 -5.81 -22.29
N ALA A 126 -11.13 -6.65 -23.31
CA ALA A 126 -10.50 -7.96 -23.40
C ALA A 126 -8.97 -7.91 -23.61
N ASP A 127 -8.45 -6.79 -24.07
CA ASP A 127 -7.03 -6.57 -24.35
C ASP A 127 -6.31 -5.89 -23.16
N GLY A 128 -7.06 -5.54 -22.09
CA GLY A 128 -6.54 -4.94 -20.89
C GLY A 128 -6.51 -3.40 -20.91
N THR A 129 -7.22 -2.77 -21.84
CA THR A 129 -7.27 -1.31 -21.97
C THR A 129 -8.38 -0.72 -21.11
N PHE A 130 -8.09 0.32 -20.34
CA PHE A 130 -9.06 1.10 -19.58
C PHE A 130 -9.82 2.04 -20.51
N MET A 131 -11.07 1.69 -20.81
CA MET A 131 -11.84 2.31 -21.88
C MET A 131 -12.37 3.74 -21.59
N PRO A 132 -12.63 4.14 -20.32
CA PRO A 132 -13.03 5.53 -20.04
C PRO A 132 -12.00 6.59 -20.39
N GLU A 133 -10.73 6.25 -20.48
CA GLU A 133 -9.68 7.17 -20.95
C GLU A 133 -9.91 7.61 -22.40
N GLU A 134 -10.30 6.69 -23.29
CA GLU A 134 -10.66 7.04 -24.67
C GLU A 134 -11.84 8.03 -24.72
N LEU A 135 -12.84 7.85 -23.83
CA LEU A 135 -13.96 8.81 -23.70
C LEU A 135 -13.47 10.18 -23.21
N ALA A 136 -12.57 10.20 -22.23
CA ALA A 136 -11.99 11.44 -21.71
C ALA A 136 -11.19 12.18 -22.81
N GLN A 137 -10.39 11.43 -23.57
CA GLN A 137 -9.66 11.99 -24.72
C GLN A 137 -10.64 12.57 -25.75
N GLU A 138 -11.70 11.83 -26.12
CA GLU A 138 -12.74 12.34 -27.02
C GLU A 138 -13.42 13.60 -26.47
N ALA A 139 -13.62 13.70 -25.16
CA ALA A 139 -14.20 14.88 -24.52
C ALA A 139 -13.30 16.11 -24.68
N VAL A 140 -12.00 15.96 -24.45
CA VAL A 140 -11.03 17.06 -24.58
C VAL A 140 -10.87 17.46 -26.06
N GLU A 141 -10.71 16.50 -26.97
CA GLU A 141 -10.56 16.76 -28.40
C GLU A 141 -11.86 17.27 -29.06
N GLY A 142 -13.01 16.97 -28.48
CA GLY A 142 -14.34 17.42 -28.95
C GLY A 142 -14.66 18.87 -28.64
N ILE A 143 -13.80 19.60 -27.96
CA ILE A 143 -13.98 21.04 -27.68
C ILE A 143 -13.93 21.83 -29.00
N SER A 144 -15.07 22.33 -29.43
CA SER A 144 -15.22 23.07 -30.67
C SER A 144 -15.14 24.59 -30.50
N THR A 145 -15.59 25.08 -29.35
CA THR A 145 -15.49 26.49 -28.96
C THR A 145 -14.20 26.70 -28.17
N PRO A 146 -13.33 27.66 -28.56
CA PRO A 146 -12.06 27.88 -27.85
C PRO A 146 -12.25 28.10 -26.35
N VAL A 147 -11.46 27.40 -25.56
CA VAL A 147 -11.36 27.54 -24.11
C VAL A 147 -10.10 28.35 -23.78
N ASP A 148 -10.20 29.26 -22.82
CA ASP A 148 -9.05 29.88 -22.20
C ASP A 148 -8.58 28.91 -21.13
N TRP A 149 -7.39 28.32 -21.29
CA TRP A 149 -6.87 27.27 -20.44
C TRP A 149 -6.10 27.80 -19.22
N ASP A 150 -5.54 29.03 -19.31
CA ASP A 150 -4.75 29.64 -18.21
C ASP A 150 -5.41 29.56 -16.82
N PRO A 151 -6.74 29.71 -16.64
CA PRO A 151 -7.35 29.66 -15.32
C PRO A 151 -7.36 28.27 -14.66
N PHE A 152 -7.11 27.20 -15.39
CA PHE A 152 -7.17 25.80 -14.91
C PHE A 152 -5.78 25.22 -14.64
N ASP A 153 -4.73 25.91 -15.04
CA ASP A 153 -3.33 25.72 -14.67
C ASP A 153 -3.09 26.59 -13.42
N LEU A 154 -3.18 25.98 -12.26
CA LEU A 154 -3.25 26.74 -10.98
C LEU A 154 -1.88 27.13 -10.45
N ASP A 155 -0.83 26.44 -10.83
CA ASP A 155 0.55 26.71 -10.42
C ASP A 155 1.42 27.30 -11.53
N GLY A 156 0.95 27.30 -12.78
CA GLY A 156 1.59 27.92 -13.93
C GLY A 156 2.69 27.07 -14.56
N ASP A 157 2.63 25.76 -14.43
CA ASP A 157 3.60 24.82 -15.00
C ASP A 157 3.27 24.40 -16.43
N GLY A 158 2.05 24.68 -16.89
CA GLY A 158 1.50 24.33 -18.20
C GLY A 158 0.63 23.08 -18.19
N THR A 159 0.47 22.42 -17.07
CA THR A 159 -0.44 21.30 -16.89
C THR A 159 -1.80 21.81 -16.40
N ILE A 160 -2.86 21.26 -16.92
CA ILE A 160 -4.23 21.60 -16.47
C ILE A 160 -4.56 20.79 -15.22
N ASP A 161 -4.62 21.47 -14.08
CA ASP A 161 -4.81 20.86 -12.76
C ASP A 161 -6.24 20.41 -12.48
N ARG A 162 -7.24 21.03 -13.12
CA ARG A 162 -8.64 20.82 -12.74
C ARG A 162 -9.54 20.58 -13.94
N LEU A 163 -9.80 19.30 -14.22
CA LEU A 163 -10.72 18.86 -15.27
C LEU A 163 -11.72 17.86 -14.74
N LEU A 164 -13.01 18.20 -14.77
CA LEU A 164 -14.13 17.33 -14.43
C LEU A 164 -14.94 16.98 -15.69
N ILE A 165 -15.07 15.70 -16.01
CA ILE A 165 -15.88 15.21 -17.12
C ILE A 165 -17.13 14.54 -16.54
N LEU A 166 -18.31 15.03 -16.92
CA LEU A 166 -19.59 14.51 -16.47
C LEU A 166 -20.29 13.77 -17.60
N HIS A 167 -20.55 12.49 -17.44
CA HIS A 167 -21.30 11.71 -18.43
C HIS A 167 -22.80 11.64 -18.13
N THR A 168 -23.63 11.52 -19.17
CA THR A 168 -25.09 11.54 -19.07
C THR A 168 -25.72 10.17 -18.81
N SER A 169 -24.94 9.18 -18.41
CA SER A 169 -25.42 7.87 -17.91
C SER A 169 -25.37 7.82 -16.40
N LYS A 170 -26.01 6.83 -15.81
CA LYS A 170 -25.85 6.53 -14.38
C LYS A 170 -24.48 5.91 -14.12
N GLY A 171 -23.87 6.25 -13.01
CA GLY A 171 -22.64 5.64 -12.56
C GLY A 171 -22.81 4.15 -12.21
N GLN A 172 -21.75 3.38 -12.32
CA GLN A 172 -21.77 1.96 -11.95
C GLN A 172 -21.77 1.78 -10.43
N GLU A 173 -21.19 2.69 -9.69
CA GLU A 173 -21.15 2.71 -8.23
C GLU A 173 -22.53 2.69 -7.58
N GLU A 174 -23.57 3.24 -8.26
CA GLU A 174 -24.97 3.11 -7.78
C GLU A 174 -25.51 1.66 -7.81
N ASN A 175 -24.97 0.84 -8.70
CA ASN A 175 -25.33 -0.58 -8.83
C ASN A 175 -24.16 -1.38 -9.45
N PRO A 176 -23.20 -1.79 -8.66
CA PRO A 176 -22.00 -2.50 -9.13
C PRO A 176 -22.26 -3.78 -9.94
N GLY A 177 -23.46 -4.33 -9.87
CA GLY A 177 -23.87 -5.50 -10.68
C GLY A 177 -24.19 -5.18 -12.13
N VAL A 178 -24.24 -3.92 -12.55
CA VAL A 178 -24.53 -3.50 -13.92
C VAL A 178 -23.23 -3.25 -14.69
N LYS A 179 -22.79 -4.25 -15.43
CA LYS A 179 -21.48 -4.33 -16.10
C LYS A 179 -21.34 -3.57 -17.42
N ASN A 180 -22.01 -2.49 -17.60
CA ASN A 180 -21.96 -1.67 -18.81
C ASN A 180 -22.20 -0.19 -18.52
N ARG A 181 -21.76 0.26 -17.36
CA ARG A 181 -21.75 1.64 -16.91
C ARG A 181 -20.33 2.00 -16.53
N ILE A 182 -20.01 3.26 -16.66
CA ILE A 182 -18.72 3.80 -16.23
C ILE A 182 -18.74 3.96 -14.71
N TRP A 183 -17.71 3.48 -14.04
CA TRP A 183 -17.43 3.77 -12.65
C TRP A 183 -16.81 5.16 -12.54
N SER A 184 -17.26 5.99 -11.59
CA SER A 184 -16.64 7.29 -11.34
C SER A 184 -15.18 7.09 -10.90
N HIS A 185 -14.27 7.92 -11.39
CA HIS A 185 -12.84 7.77 -11.15
C HIS A 185 -12.07 9.07 -11.39
N PHE A 186 -10.89 9.14 -10.80
CA PHE A 186 -9.78 10.00 -11.19
C PHE A 186 -8.70 9.13 -11.80
N THR A 187 -8.05 9.58 -12.87
CA THR A 187 -6.89 8.92 -13.45
C THR A 187 -6.08 9.85 -14.36
N HIS A 188 -4.89 9.40 -14.73
CA HIS A 188 -4.03 10.07 -15.71
C HIS A 188 -4.28 9.51 -17.11
N PHE A 189 -3.96 10.31 -18.12
CA PHE A 189 -3.89 9.83 -19.49
C PHE A 189 -2.58 9.09 -19.74
N ASP A 190 -2.60 8.02 -20.50
CA ASP A 190 -1.40 7.31 -20.98
C ASP A 190 -0.38 8.25 -21.64
N SER A 191 -0.86 9.34 -22.21
CA SER A 191 -0.04 10.38 -22.82
C SER A 191 -0.69 11.75 -22.69
N PRO A 192 0.05 12.80 -22.33
CA PRO A 192 -0.46 14.16 -22.24
C PRO A 192 -1.16 14.64 -23.52
N ILE A 193 -2.31 15.28 -23.38
CA ILE A 193 -3.07 15.85 -24.48
C ILE A 193 -2.72 17.33 -24.62
N ASN A 194 -2.11 17.73 -25.73
CA ASN A 194 -1.84 19.13 -26.02
C ASN A 194 -3.13 19.86 -26.41
N VAL A 195 -3.58 20.81 -25.61
CA VAL A 195 -4.84 21.54 -25.80
C VAL A 195 -4.66 22.97 -26.29
N ALA A 196 -3.51 23.58 -26.01
CA ALA A 196 -3.11 24.90 -26.50
C ALA A 196 -1.58 25.04 -26.53
N GLU A 197 -1.05 26.15 -27.05
CA GLU A 197 0.38 26.43 -26.98
C GLU A 197 0.78 26.64 -25.50
N GLY A 198 1.55 25.70 -24.96
CA GLY A 198 2.04 25.72 -23.60
C GLY A 198 1.11 25.06 -22.57
N HIS A 199 0.01 24.43 -23.00
CA HIS A 199 -0.89 23.74 -22.08
C HIS A 199 -1.14 22.28 -22.49
N THR A 200 -1.03 21.39 -21.51
CA THR A 200 -1.35 19.96 -21.63
C THR A 200 -2.39 19.55 -20.58
N VAL A 201 -3.18 18.53 -20.90
CA VAL A 201 -4.03 17.82 -19.93
C VAL A 201 -3.41 16.47 -19.71
N GLU A 202 -3.07 16.17 -18.48
CA GLU A 202 -2.38 14.93 -18.10
C GLU A 202 -3.26 13.99 -17.26
N HIS A 203 -4.27 14.53 -16.59
CA HIS A 203 -5.19 13.78 -15.74
C HIS A 203 -6.61 14.38 -15.78
N TYR A 204 -7.58 13.60 -15.34
CA TYR A 204 -8.98 14.02 -15.32
C TYR A 204 -9.78 13.30 -14.22
N THR A 205 -10.87 13.92 -13.84
CA THR A 205 -11.92 13.31 -13.02
C THR A 205 -13.14 13.02 -13.88
N MET A 206 -13.72 11.81 -13.79
CA MET A 206 -14.94 11.44 -14.48
C MET A 206 -16.02 10.97 -13.52
N ALA A 207 -17.26 11.49 -13.67
CA ALA A 207 -18.37 11.10 -12.82
C ALA A 207 -19.72 11.22 -13.56
N SER A 208 -20.80 10.71 -12.94
CA SER A 208 -22.15 10.73 -13.50
C SER A 208 -22.88 12.03 -13.21
N LEU A 209 -23.36 12.71 -14.26
CA LEU A 209 -24.33 13.80 -14.14
C LEU A 209 -25.74 13.28 -13.85
N GLN A 210 -26.12 12.10 -14.36
CA GLN A 210 -27.47 11.56 -14.27
C GLN A 210 -27.83 11.09 -12.85
N THR A 211 -26.86 10.78 -12.01
CA THR A 211 -27.09 10.47 -10.60
C THR A 211 -27.70 11.65 -9.84
N GLY A 212 -27.45 12.87 -10.35
CA GLY A 212 -28.03 14.09 -9.78
C GLY A 212 -27.52 14.37 -8.38
N THR A 213 -28.40 14.82 -7.50
CA THR A 213 -28.00 15.23 -6.15
C THR A 213 -27.51 14.08 -5.26
N SER A 214 -27.89 12.83 -5.52
CA SER A 214 -27.37 11.66 -4.80
C SER A 214 -25.96 11.24 -5.25
N GLY A 215 -25.47 11.78 -6.35
CA GLY A 215 -24.10 11.56 -6.82
C GLY A 215 -23.12 12.64 -6.37
N ILE A 216 -23.55 13.64 -5.60
CA ILE A 216 -22.68 14.76 -5.24
C ILE A 216 -21.50 14.32 -4.39
N GLY A 217 -21.72 13.37 -3.47
CA GLY A 217 -20.65 12.83 -2.65
C GLY A 217 -19.57 12.11 -3.46
N THR A 218 -19.97 11.31 -4.48
CA THR A 218 -19.04 10.68 -5.40
C THR A 218 -18.26 11.73 -6.21
N ILE A 219 -18.94 12.76 -6.74
CA ILE A 219 -18.25 13.83 -7.47
C ILE A 219 -17.22 14.53 -6.58
N MET A 220 -17.55 14.83 -5.30
CA MET A 220 -16.61 15.46 -4.37
C MET A 220 -15.43 14.54 -4.06
N HIS A 221 -15.66 13.24 -3.89
CA HIS A 221 -14.65 12.23 -3.69
C HIS A 221 -13.65 12.22 -4.87
N GLU A 222 -14.13 12.09 -6.09
CA GLU A 222 -13.29 12.07 -7.29
C GLU A 222 -12.55 13.41 -7.51
N MET A 223 -13.18 14.54 -7.20
CA MET A 223 -12.52 15.85 -7.28
C MET A 223 -11.36 15.95 -6.28
N MET A 224 -11.46 15.31 -5.12
CA MET A 224 -10.40 15.34 -4.10
C MET A 224 -9.19 14.51 -4.51
N HIS A 225 -9.37 13.43 -5.27
CA HIS A 225 -8.23 12.71 -5.85
C HIS A 225 -7.36 13.64 -6.71
N GLN A 226 -7.97 14.54 -7.47
CA GLN A 226 -7.24 15.52 -8.28
C GLN A 226 -6.50 16.59 -7.45
N MET A 227 -6.69 16.58 -6.12
CA MET A 227 -5.95 17.39 -5.15
C MET A 227 -4.91 16.58 -4.36
N GLY A 228 -4.72 15.31 -4.70
CA GLY A 228 -3.77 14.41 -4.07
C GLY A 228 -4.35 13.52 -2.96
N ALA A 229 -5.67 13.53 -2.72
CA ALA A 229 -6.28 12.59 -1.78
C ALA A 229 -6.25 11.15 -2.33
N VAL A 230 -6.15 10.18 -1.43
CA VAL A 230 -6.16 8.74 -1.74
C VAL A 230 -7.38 8.06 -1.14
N ASP A 231 -7.76 6.91 -1.71
CA ASP A 231 -8.82 6.08 -1.13
C ASP A 231 -8.41 5.54 0.24
N LEU A 232 -9.30 5.66 1.22
CA LEU A 232 -9.07 5.21 2.59
C LEU A 232 -9.75 3.87 2.91
N TYR A 233 -9.91 3.02 1.92
CA TYR A 233 -10.45 1.67 2.02
C TYR A 233 -9.66 0.73 1.10
N PRO A 234 -9.68 -0.59 1.31
CA PRO A 234 -9.01 -1.53 0.41
C PRO A 234 -9.62 -1.51 -0.99
N VAL A 235 -8.94 -0.91 -1.97
CA VAL A 235 -9.45 -0.73 -3.35
C VAL A 235 -9.28 -1.98 -4.22
N HIS A 236 -8.39 -2.92 -3.86
CA HIS A 236 -8.08 -4.10 -4.66
C HIS A 236 -8.84 -5.34 -4.16
N ASP A 237 -9.50 -6.04 -5.08
CA ASP A 237 -10.27 -7.26 -4.81
C ASP A 237 -9.43 -8.41 -4.23
N ASP A 238 -8.12 -8.40 -4.44
CA ASP A 238 -7.18 -9.42 -3.95
C ASP A 238 -6.77 -9.24 -2.48
N SER A 239 -7.24 -8.18 -1.82
CA SER A 239 -6.94 -7.94 -0.42
C SER A 239 -7.51 -9.06 0.47
N SER A 240 -6.65 -9.62 1.32
CA SER A 240 -7.08 -10.59 2.35
C SER A 240 -7.92 -9.95 3.46
N PHE A 241 -8.06 -8.62 3.45
CA PHE A 241 -8.78 -7.80 4.43
C PHE A 241 -9.98 -7.05 3.83
N GLN A 242 -10.69 -7.66 2.88
CA GLN A 242 -11.86 -7.06 2.21
C GLN A 242 -13.00 -6.64 3.16
N THR A 243 -13.02 -7.13 4.39
CA THR A 243 -14.00 -6.73 5.40
C THR A 243 -13.67 -5.38 6.03
N TRP A 244 -12.42 -4.95 5.98
CA TRP A 244 -12.02 -3.67 6.55
C TRP A 244 -12.68 -2.52 5.78
N LYS A 245 -13.29 -1.60 6.52
CA LYS A 245 -14.02 -0.44 5.96
C LYS A 245 -13.15 0.82 5.82
N GLY A 246 -11.85 0.70 6.12
CA GLY A 246 -10.99 1.88 6.18
C GLY A 246 -11.49 2.86 7.23
N LEU A 247 -11.73 4.11 6.82
CA LEU A 247 -12.33 5.11 7.69
C LEU A 247 -13.87 5.08 7.70
N GLY A 248 -14.52 4.24 6.90
CA GLY A 248 -15.97 4.10 6.88
C GLY A 248 -16.68 5.43 6.58
N ASP A 249 -17.77 5.68 7.29
CA ASP A 249 -18.60 6.88 7.13
C ASP A 249 -17.96 8.18 7.66
N TRP A 250 -16.75 8.06 8.27
CA TRP A 250 -16.05 9.22 8.86
C TRP A 250 -15.32 10.10 7.86
N ASP A 251 -15.05 9.61 6.64
CA ASP A 251 -14.28 10.33 5.63
C ASP A 251 -14.90 10.19 4.24
N VAL A 252 -14.88 11.28 3.47
CA VAL A 252 -15.34 11.30 2.07
C VAL A 252 -14.53 10.36 1.19
N MET A 253 -13.23 10.13 1.50
CA MET A 253 -12.37 9.20 0.79
C MET A 253 -12.58 7.73 1.20
N ALA A 254 -13.64 7.46 1.97
CA ALA A 254 -14.15 6.12 2.29
C ALA A 254 -15.67 6.10 2.08
N SER A 255 -16.45 5.35 2.86
CA SER A 255 -17.92 5.27 2.72
C SER A 255 -18.64 6.58 3.01
N GLY A 256 -17.98 7.55 3.64
CA GLY A 256 -18.53 8.86 3.98
C GLY A 256 -19.01 9.69 2.79
N ASN A 257 -18.60 9.35 1.55
CA ASN A 257 -19.14 9.93 0.32
C ASN A 257 -20.64 9.63 0.13
N TRP A 258 -21.13 8.53 0.72
CA TRP A 258 -22.54 8.11 0.65
C TRP A 258 -23.41 8.65 1.79
N ASN A 259 -22.88 9.42 2.70
CA ASN A 259 -23.63 9.97 3.82
C ASN A 259 -24.86 10.77 3.38
N GLY A 260 -25.96 10.57 4.10
CA GLY A 260 -27.25 11.16 3.74
C GLY A 260 -27.75 10.76 2.33
N GLY A 261 -27.37 9.59 1.83
CA GLY A 261 -27.64 9.11 0.48
C GLY A 261 -26.86 9.89 -0.58
N GLY A 262 -25.60 10.21 -0.32
CA GLY A 262 -24.69 10.96 -1.18
C GLY A 262 -24.92 12.46 -1.24
N LEU A 263 -25.88 12.98 -0.46
CA LEU A 263 -26.24 14.41 -0.43
C LEU A 263 -25.37 15.23 0.53
N TRP A 264 -24.83 14.58 1.54
CA TRP A 264 -24.09 15.17 2.64
C TRP A 264 -22.82 14.36 2.89
N PRO A 265 -21.89 14.33 1.91
CA PRO A 265 -20.64 13.62 2.10
C PRO A 265 -19.92 14.15 3.33
N ALA A 266 -19.25 13.25 4.07
CA ALA A 266 -18.43 13.63 5.20
C ALA A 266 -17.35 14.64 4.76
N LEU A 267 -16.94 15.52 5.65
CA LEU A 267 -15.68 16.25 5.44
C LEU A 267 -14.51 15.28 5.54
N PRO A 268 -13.38 15.56 4.86
CA PRO A 268 -12.17 14.75 4.98
C PRO A 268 -11.62 14.80 6.40
N SER A 269 -11.03 13.71 6.84
CA SER A 269 -10.32 13.62 8.11
C SER A 269 -9.01 14.38 8.10
N GLY A 270 -8.43 14.58 9.29
CA GLY A 270 -7.19 15.33 9.46
C GLY A 270 -6.04 14.89 8.57
N GLY A 271 -5.89 13.58 8.34
CA GLY A 271 -4.86 13.04 7.45
C GLY A 271 -5.04 13.47 6.00
N ILE A 272 -6.26 13.42 5.49
CA ILE A 272 -6.58 13.90 4.13
C ILE A 272 -6.49 15.43 4.04
N LEU A 273 -6.95 16.16 5.06
CA LEU A 273 -6.79 17.63 5.09
C LEU A 273 -5.33 18.06 5.00
N ASP A 274 -4.43 17.32 5.66
CA ASP A 274 -2.99 17.55 5.59
C ASP A 274 -2.44 17.22 4.20
N MET A 275 -2.83 16.08 3.65
CA MET A 275 -2.40 15.59 2.34
C MET A 275 -2.78 16.54 1.19
N ILE A 276 -4.02 17.03 1.16
CA ILE A 276 -4.47 17.98 0.13
C ILE A 276 -4.02 19.43 0.38
N GLY A 277 -3.25 19.68 1.43
CA GLY A 277 -2.75 21.02 1.73
C GLY A 277 -3.82 22.02 2.18
N ALA A 278 -4.88 21.59 2.86
CA ALA A 278 -5.98 22.45 3.31
C ALA A 278 -5.56 23.47 4.39
N ASN A 279 -4.33 23.35 4.93
CA ASN A 279 -3.77 24.20 5.97
C ASN A 279 -4.65 24.34 7.23
N ARG A 280 -5.28 23.25 7.62
CA ARG A 280 -6.15 23.15 8.80
C ARG A 280 -5.57 22.30 9.93
N THR A 281 -4.39 21.75 9.72
CA THR A 281 -3.68 20.96 10.71
C THR A 281 -2.75 21.84 11.53
N VAL A 282 -2.79 21.67 12.84
CA VAL A 282 -1.89 22.33 13.79
C VAL A 282 -1.03 21.25 14.43
N GLU A 283 0.23 21.22 14.08
CA GLU A 283 1.19 20.30 14.67
C GLU A 283 1.49 20.70 16.10
N LEU A 284 1.37 19.73 17.01
CA LEU A 284 1.56 19.92 18.44
C LEU A 284 2.78 19.14 18.93
N ASP A 285 3.88 19.85 19.14
CA ASP A 285 5.02 19.30 19.87
C ASP A 285 4.74 19.31 21.36
N LEU A 286 4.57 18.12 21.96
CA LEU A 286 4.24 17.96 23.38
C LEU A 286 5.47 18.21 24.25
N THR A 287 5.59 19.42 24.77
CA THR A 287 6.60 19.81 25.73
C THR A 287 6.00 19.93 27.14
N TRP A 288 6.75 19.49 28.15
CA TRP A 288 6.29 19.46 29.52
C TRP A 288 6.98 20.54 30.35
N PRO A 289 6.22 21.42 31.06
CA PRO A 289 6.81 22.49 31.87
C PRO A 289 7.49 21.91 33.12
N ARG A 290 8.82 21.85 33.12
CA ARG A 290 9.60 21.28 34.24
C ARG A 290 9.56 22.14 35.52
N ASP A 291 9.33 23.46 35.39
CA ASP A 291 9.38 24.43 36.49
C ASP A 291 7.99 24.79 37.06
N SER A 292 6.94 24.11 36.70
CA SER A 292 5.57 24.43 37.12
C SER A 292 5.14 23.65 38.37
N VAL A 293 4.08 24.15 39.02
CA VAL A 293 3.44 23.43 40.16
C VAL A 293 2.81 22.10 39.71
N SER A 294 2.56 21.95 38.42
CA SER A 294 2.01 20.76 37.82
C SER A 294 2.83 20.38 36.57
N PRO A 295 4.04 19.88 36.76
CA PRO A 295 4.96 19.64 35.65
C PRO A 295 4.47 18.57 34.67
N CYS A 296 3.53 17.72 35.08
CA CYS A 296 2.97 16.64 34.27
C CYS A 296 1.85 17.08 33.35
N ILE A 297 1.25 18.26 33.60
CA ILE A 297 0.14 18.75 32.80
C ILE A 297 0.70 19.60 31.68
N GLY A 298 0.50 19.14 30.47
CA GLY A 298 0.87 19.82 29.23
C GLY A 298 -0.22 20.79 28.74
N PRO A 299 -0.26 21.03 27.43
CA PRO A 299 -1.24 21.94 26.87
C PRO A 299 -2.67 21.45 27.06
N THR A 300 -3.58 22.40 27.25
CA THR A 300 -5.02 22.18 27.12
C THR A 300 -5.51 22.97 25.93
N ILE A 301 -6.15 22.29 24.98
CA ILE A 301 -6.59 22.85 23.70
C ILE A 301 -8.08 22.66 23.58
N THR A 302 -8.77 23.71 23.17
CA THR A 302 -10.21 23.65 22.85
C THR A 302 -10.35 23.42 21.35
N LEU A 303 -11.12 22.40 20.96
CA LEU A 303 -11.43 22.10 19.57
C LEU A 303 -12.84 22.56 19.22
N ASP A 304 -12.93 23.33 18.17
CA ASP A 304 -14.19 23.64 17.48
C ASP A 304 -14.47 22.55 16.43
N GLY A 305 -15.73 22.42 15.99
CA GLY A 305 -16.11 21.45 14.97
C GLY A 305 -15.43 21.70 13.63
N THR A 306 -14.97 20.65 12.97
CA THR A 306 -14.33 20.76 11.64
C THR A 306 -15.27 21.40 10.62
N SER A 307 -16.56 21.11 10.67
CA SER A 307 -17.60 21.77 9.84
C SER A 307 -17.83 23.23 10.18
N ASP A 308 -17.40 23.70 11.36
CA ASP A 308 -17.48 25.07 11.83
C ASP A 308 -16.11 25.80 11.73
N SER A 309 -15.23 25.32 10.87
CA SER A 309 -13.86 25.82 10.64
C SER A 309 -12.88 25.52 11.78
N GLY A 310 -13.16 24.53 12.63
CA GLY A 310 -12.22 24.07 13.66
C GLY A 310 -10.96 23.46 13.05
N ASP A 311 -9.83 23.67 13.71
CA ASP A 311 -8.56 23.08 13.34
C ASP A 311 -8.47 21.62 13.80
N VAL A 312 -7.61 20.86 13.15
CA VAL A 312 -7.23 19.49 13.51
C VAL A 312 -5.87 19.51 14.19
N LEU A 313 -5.74 18.84 15.31
CA LEU A 313 -4.43 18.65 15.94
C LEU A 313 -3.70 17.48 15.29
N LYS A 314 -2.43 17.70 14.96
CA LYS A 314 -1.48 16.66 14.55
C LYS A 314 -0.46 16.47 15.64
N VAL A 315 -0.39 15.30 16.22
CA VAL A 315 0.55 14.94 17.29
C VAL A 315 1.52 13.90 16.75
N PRO A 316 2.76 14.26 16.41
CA PRO A 316 3.79 13.31 16.01
C PRO A 316 4.06 12.29 17.13
N ILE A 317 4.14 10.98 16.77
CA ILE A 317 4.44 9.90 17.71
C ILE A 317 5.62 9.04 17.26
N GLY A 318 6.07 9.19 16.01
CA GLY A 318 7.20 8.53 15.38
C GLY A 318 7.74 9.39 14.25
N GLU A 319 8.74 8.90 13.52
CA GLU A 319 9.33 9.61 12.38
C GLU A 319 8.30 9.82 11.25
N ASP A 320 7.55 8.76 10.92
CA ASP A 320 6.53 8.74 9.87
C ASP A 320 5.11 8.63 10.43
N GLU A 321 4.95 8.66 11.76
CA GLU A 321 3.71 8.36 12.44
C GLU A 321 3.16 9.57 13.21
N SER A 322 1.87 9.81 13.08
CA SER A 322 1.16 10.90 13.74
C SER A 322 -0.25 10.49 14.17
N ILE A 323 -0.76 11.17 15.19
CA ILE A 323 -2.16 11.08 15.60
C ILE A 323 -2.85 12.38 15.19
N TYR A 324 -3.95 12.28 14.43
CA TYR A 324 -4.83 13.42 14.20
C TYR A 324 -6.00 13.37 15.18
N ILE A 325 -6.32 14.51 15.73
CA ILE A 325 -7.40 14.69 16.71
C ILE A 325 -8.26 15.84 16.25
N GLU A 326 -9.53 15.55 15.97
CA GLU A 326 -10.47 16.51 15.44
C GLU A 326 -11.84 16.38 16.10
N ARG A 327 -12.58 17.49 16.13
CA ARG A 327 -13.95 17.47 16.62
C ARG A 327 -14.92 17.36 15.45
N ARG A 328 -15.64 16.25 15.38
CA ARG A 328 -16.75 16.09 14.44
C ARG A 328 -18.05 16.58 15.09
N SER A 329 -18.84 17.35 14.35
CA SER A 329 -20.08 17.95 14.85
C SER A 329 -21.28 17.56 13.97
N ASP A 330 -22.48 17.83 14.46
CA ASP A 330 -23.72 17.56 13.72
C ASP A 330 -24.16 18.75 12.87
N SER A 331 -23.20 19.54 12.37
CA SER A 331 -23.43 20.72 11.53
C SER A 331 -22.84 20.59 10.14
N GLY A 332 -23.27 21.44 9.23
CA GLY A 332 -22.73 21.46 7.86
C GLY A 332 -22.80 20.11 7.15
N TYR A 333 -21.73 19.75 6.46
CA TYR A 333 -21.63 18.46 5.77
C TYR A 333 -21.49 17.28 6.74
N ASP A 334 -20.96 17.48 7.94
CA ASP A 334 -20.87 16.45 8.98
C ASP A 334 -22.22 16.15 9.66
N SER A 335 -23.30 16.84 9.30
CA SER A 335 -24.63 16.63 9.91
C SER A 335 -25.25 15.26 9.67
N ARG A 336 -24.63 14.41 8.89
CA ARG A 336 -25.05 13.02 8.59
C ARG A 336 -24.03 11.98 8.97
N LEU A 337 -23.01 12.37 9.69
CA LEU A 337 -22.09 11.43 10.32
C LEU A 337 -22.82 10.50 11.30
N PRO A 338 -22.26 9.32 11.59
CA PRO A 338 -22.81 8.39 12.59
C PRO A 338 -22.93 8.99 13.99
N GLY A 339 -22.16 10.04 14.29
CA GLY A 339 -22.20 10.71 15.59
C GLY A 339 -21.40 12.00 15.63
N SER A 340 -21.36 12.61 16.84
CA SER A 340 -20.55 13.81 17.12
C SER A 340 -19.67 13.62 18.36
N GLY A 341 -18.46 14.15 18.33
CA GLY A 341 -17.45 13.98 19.38
C GLY A 341 -16.04 14.19 18.86
N ILE A 342 -15.04 13.71 19.57
CA ILE A 342 -13.65 13.73 19.14
C ILE A 342 -13.34 12.46 18.36
N LEU A 343 -13.03 12.61 17.08
CA LEU A 343 -12.46 11.56 16.23
C LEU A 343 -10.94 11.58 16.41
N VAL A 344 -10.37 10.41 16.60
CA VAL A 344 -8.93 10.22 16.68
C VAL A 344 -8.53 9.26 15.58
N THR A 345 -7.58 9.66 14.74
CA THR A 345 -7.03 8.80 13.70
C THR A 345 -5.53 8.64 13.84
N TYR A 346 -5.06 7.43 13.60
CA TYR A 346 -3.66 7.09 13.48
C TYR A 346 -3.24 7.16 12.02
N HIS A 347 -2.10 7.75 11.75
CA HIS A 347 -1.53 7.88 10.41
C HIS A 347 -0.07 7.40 10.41
N ASP A 348 0.29 6.61 9.42
CA ASP A 348 1.65 6.17 9.13
C ASP A 348 1.94 6.43 7.64
N SER A 349 2.73 7.45 7.36
CA SER A 349 3.06 7.85 5.99
C SER A 349 3.97 6.85 5.26
N SER A 350 4.61 5.94 6.00
CA SER A 350 5.42 4.86 5.43
C SER A 350 4.60 3.64 5.00
N ALA A 351 3.31 3.60 5.36
CA ALA A 351 2.43 2.46 5.08
C ALA A 351 1.79 2.55 3.70
N GLY A 352 1.86 1.46 2.94
CA GLY A 352 1.24 1.36 1.62
C GLY A 352 2.06 2.01 0.50
N ASN A 353 1.39 2.30 -0.59
CA ASN A 353 1.97 2.97 -1.76
C ASN A 353 0.95 3.97 -2.31
N ILE A 354 1.21 5.26 -2.09
CA ILE A 354 0.33 6.37 -2.50
C ILE A 354 0.19 6.41 -4.03
N ASP A 355 1.30 6.31 -4.76
CA ASP A 355 1.32 6.40 -6.23
C ASP A 355 0.50 5.30 -6.92
N ARG A 356 0.21 4.21 -6.20
CA ARG A 356 -0.62 3.12 -6.70
C ARG A 356 -2.02 3.11 -6.12
N ASN A 357 -2.35 4.08 -5.29
CA ASN A 357 -3.55 4.06 -4.47
C ASN A 357 -3.70 2.72 -3.68
N GLU A 358 -2.56 2.15 -3.27
CA GLU A 358 -2.49 0.90 -2.49
C GLU A 358 -2.25 1.20 -1.01
N VAL A 359 -2.99 2.17 -0.48
CA VAL A 359 -3.03 2.48 0.94
C VAL A 359 -4.20 1.72 1.61
N ASN A 360 -4.17 1.62 2.92
CA ASN A 360 -5.20 0.92 3.70
C ASN A 360 -5.53 -0.51 3.20
N THR A 361 -4.56 -1.21 2.65
CA THR A 361 -4.73 -2.59 2.19
C THR A 361 -4.58 -3.61 3.32
N ASN A 362 -3.94 -3.22 4.43
CA ASN A 362 -3.68 -4.08 5.58
C ASN A 362 -3.91 -3.32 6.90
N PRO A 363 -4.94 -3.68 7.70
CA PRO A 363 -5.25 -3.00 8.95
C PRO A 363 -4.18 -3.17 10.06
N ASN A 364 -3.20 -4.08 9.90
CA ASN A 364 -2.07 -4.17 10.81
C ASN A 364 -0.94 -3.18 10.49
N PHE A 365 -0.97 -2.56 9.31
CA PHE A 365 -0.09 -1.49 8.88
C PHE A 365 -0.92 -0.47 8.11
N PRO A 366 -1.81 0.24 8.79
CA PRO A 366 -2.73 1.18 8.15
C PRO A 366 -2.00 2.47 7.78
N PHE A 367 -2.31 2.99 6.60
CA PHE A 367 -1.92 4.35 6.25
C PHE A 367 -2.68 5.37 7.10
N LEU A 368 -4.00 5.21 7.21
CA LEU A 368 -4.85 6.01 8.07
C LEU A 368 -5.97 5.14 8.66
N MET A 369 -6.15 5.16 9.98
CA MET A 369 -7.12 4.32 10.68
C MET A 369 -7.80 5.06 11.82
N VAL A 370 -9.09 4.83 12.01
CA VAL A 370 -9.81 5.33 13.18
C VAL A 370 -9.39 4.55 14.43
N ILE A 371 -9.08 5.27 15.49
CA ILE A 371 -8.92 4.72 16.84
C ILE A 371 -10.28 4.79 17.52
N GLU A 372 -11.01 3.67 17.50
CA GLU A 372 -12.36 3.58 18.05
C GLU A 372 -12.33 3.73 19.57
N ALA A 373 -13.12 4.65 20.11
CA ALA A 373 -13.13 4.98 21.54
C ALA A 373 -13.67 3.87 22.43
N ASP A 374 -14.45 2.95 21.89
CA ASP A 374 -14.92 1.75 22.59
C ASP A 374 -13.94 0.54 22.47
N GLY A 375 -12.96 0.62 21.57
CA GLY A 375 -11.93 -0.38 21.35
C GLY A 375 -12.40 -1.67 20.68
N GLN A 376 -13.56 -1.67 20.00
CA GLN A 376 -14.13 -2.90 19.42
C GLN A 376 -13.53 -3.25 18.05
N GLN A 377 -12.93 -2.31 17.34
CA GLN A 377 -12.37 -2.47 15.99
C GLN A 377 -13.42 -2.96 14.97
N ASP A 378 -14.61 -2.40 15.04
CA ASP A 378 -15.75 -2.79 14.20
C ASP A 378 -15.55 -2.38 12.73
N LEU A 379 -14.87 -1.27 12.46
CA LEU A 379 -14.44 -0.87 11.13
C LEU A 379 -13.48 -1.89 10.51
N VAL A 380 -12.52 -2.40 11.31
CA VAL A 380 -11.55 -3.41 10.84
C VAL A 380 -12.24 -4.75 10.57
N SER A 381 -13.15 -5.16 11.43
CA SER A 381 -13.92 -6.40 11.26
C SER A 381 -15.00 -6.32 10.18
N GLY A 382 -15.36 -5.11 9.75
CA GLY A 382 -16.46 -4.83 8.84
C GLY A 382 -17.84 -5.05 9.47
N SER A 383 -17.94 -4.96 10.80
CA SER A 383 -19.19 -5.12 11.54
C SER A 383 -20.13 -3.92 11.33
N ASN A 384 -19.56 -2.74 11.16
CA ASN A 384 -20.26 -1.51 10.79
C ASN A 384 -19.38 -0.66 9.85
N GLU A 385 -19.84 0.53 9.48
CA GLU A 385 -19.11 1.55 8.69
C GLU A 385 -18.87 2.82 9.49
N GLY A 386 -19.05 2.76 10.81
CA GLY A 386 -18.90 3.86 11.76
C GLY A 386 -20.11 4.01 12.66
N GLU A 387 -19.89 4.33 13.93
CA GLU A 387 -20.94 4.56 14.91
C GLU A 387 -20.54 5.58 15.98
N GLN A 388 -21.51 6.09 16.74
CA GLN A 388 -21.26 7.12 17.77
C GLN A 388 -20.23 6.68 18.81
N SER A 389 -20.12 5.40 19.09
CA SER A 389 -19.19 4.85 20.08
C SER A 389 -17.71 4.89 19.64
N ASP A 390 -17.43 5.12 18.36
CA ASP A 390 -16.06 5.34 17.86
C ASP A 390 -15.47 6.66 18.36
N LEU A 391 -16.32 7.59 18.74
CA LEU A 391 -15.92 8.93 19.12
C LEU A 391 -15.67 9.07 20.62
N PHE A 392 -14.55 9.71 20.96
CA PHE A 392 -14.25 10.09 22.32
C PHE A 392 -15.14 11.26 22.78
N SER A 393 -15.56 11.26 24.02
CA SER A 393 -16.46 12.22 24.61
C SER A 393 -16.00 12.68 26.00
N ASN A 394 -16.76 13.59 26.61
CA ASN A 394 -16.46 14.09 27.94
C ASN A 394 -16.22 12.97 28.96
N GLY A 395 -15.06 12.99 29.58
CA GLY A 395 -14.61 12.00 30.58
C GLY A 395 -13.86 10.80 29.99
N SER A 396 -13.77 10.68 28.67
CA SER A 396 -12.90 9.68 28.04
C SER A 396 -11.44 10.14 27.95
N TYR A 397 -10.55 9.18 27.80
CA TYR A 397 -9.11 9.42 27.68
C TYR A 397 -8.46 8.33 26.82
N PHE A 398 -7.36 8.70 26.16
CA PHE A 398 -6.59 7.83 25.28
C PHE A 398 -5.09 8.18 25.33
N GLY A 399 -4.27 7.33 24.79
CA GLY A 399 -2.82 7.47 24.79
C GLY A 399 -2.14 6.37 25.61
N ALA A 400 -1.42 6.72 26.66
CA ALA A 400 -0.82 5.73 27.56
C ALA A 400 -1.86 5.06 28.46
N GLU A 401 -2.89 5.80 28.86
CA GLU A 401 -4.03 5.31 29.62
C GLU A 401 -5.31 5.36 28.79
N GLY A 402 -6.29 4.51 29.08
CA GLY A 402 -7.54 4.36 28.33
C GLY A 402 -7.35 3.54 27.07
N ILE A 403 -7.82 4.04 25.94
CA ILE A 403 -7.53 3.42 24.64
C ILE A 403 -6.08 3.68 24.31
N GLN A 404 -5.28 2.62 24.31
CA GLN A 404 -3.83 2.74 24.13
C GLN A 404 -3.46 3.09 22.70
N ILE A 405 -2.61 4.10 22.56
CA ILE A 405 -1.99 4.48 21.29
C ILE A 405 -0.55 3.97 21.26
N ARG A 406 -0.22 3.28 20.20
CA ARG A 406 1.12 2.72 19.96
C ARG A 406 1.55 3.00 18.54
N THR A 407 2.87 3.15 18.37
CA THR A 407 3.49 3.15 17.04
C THR A 407 3.31 1.78 16.35
N HIS A 408 3.61 1.67 15.08
CA HIS A 408 3.59 0.38 14.37
C HIS A 408 4.59 -0.63 14.98
N ASP A 409 5.67 -0.16 15.58
CA ASP A 409 6.62 -0.98 16.32
C ASP A 409 6.11 -1.40 17.72
N GLY A 410 4.92 -0.96 18.10
CA GLY A 410 4.25 -1.26 19.35
C GLY A 410 4.68 -0.40 20.53
N VAL A 411 5.44 0.69 20.29
CA VAL A 411 5.86 1.63 21.32
C VAL A 411 4.65 2.42 21.82
N LEU A 412 4.38 2.37 23.12
CA LEU A 412 3.31 3.13 23.73
C LEU A 412 3.72 4.60 23.85
N VAL A 413 2.80 5.51 23.51
CA VAL A 413 3.07 6.95 23.66
C VAL A 413 3.29 7.34 25.10
N GLY A 414 4.14 8.34 25.35
CA GLY A 414 4.51 8.79 26.70
C GLY A 414 3.53 9.78 27.33
N TRP A 415 2.31 9.87 26.83
CA TRP A 415 1.31 10.85 27.24
C TRP A 415 -0.11 10.24 27.26
N THR A 416 -0.99 10.87 28.01
CA THR A 416 -2.42 10.61 28.01
C THR A 416 -3.17 11.89 27.67
N ALA A 417 -4.09 11.84 26.73
CA ALA A 417 -5.04 12.91 26.42
C ALA A 417 -6.37 12.62 27.13
N SER A 418 -6.89 13.60 27.85
CA SER A 418 -8.19 13.53 28.52
C SER A 418 -9.14 14.57 27.93
N ILE A 419 -10.40 14.18 27.71
CA ILE A 419 -11.43 15.02 27.11
C ILE A 419 -12.38 15.54 28.19
N SER A 420 -12.65 16.83 28.15
CA SER A 420 -13.59 17.50 29.06
C SER A 420 -14.45 18.54 28.34
N GLY A 421 -15.69 18.73 28.82
CA GLY A 421 -16.67 19.62 28.22
C GLY A 421 -17.61 18.89 27.26
N ASP A 422 -18.86 19.39 27.17
CA ASP A 422 -19.90 18.79 26.31
C ASP A 422 -20.05 19.58 24.99
N ASP A 423 -20.15 20.90 25.06
CA ASP A 423 -20.36 21.77 23.89
C ASP A 423 -19.04 22.22 23.24
N SER A 424 -18.04 22.55 24.04
CA SER A 424 -16.65 22.83 23.59
C SER A 424 -15.76 21.82 24.25
N GLN A 425 -15.21 20.92 23.45
CA GLN A 425 -14.39 19.84 23.97
C GLN A 425 -12.95 20.31 24.13
N ASN A 426 -12.47 20.23 25.37
CA ASN A 426 -11.08 20.53 25.71
C ASN A 426 -10.30 19.23 25.80
N ILE A 427 -9.15 19.20 25.19
CA ILE A 427 -8.19 18.10 25.27
C ILE A 427 -7.03 18.57 26.13
N THR A 428 -6.78 17.85 27.23
CA THR A 428 -5.65 18.11 28.10
C THR A 428 -4.66 16.94 28.05
N PHE A 429 -3.43 17.23 27.68
CA PHE A 429 -2.36 16.24 27.67
C PHE A 429 -1.66 16.17 29.01
N THR A 430 -1.35 14.96 29.45
CA THR A 430 -0.63 14.68 30.68
C THR A 430 0.52 13.73 30.39
N SER A 431 1.73 14.08 30.82
CA SER A 431 2.88 13.19 30.70
C SER A 431 2.80 12.07 31.72
N ILE A 432 3.13 10.85 31.33
CA ILE A 432 3.33 9.75 32.26
C ILE A 432 4.71 9.83 32.94
N ASN A 433 5.65 10.57 32.36
CA ASN A 433 7.02 10.76 32.84
C ASN A 433 7.24 12.16 33.39
N CYS A 434 6.94 12.36 34.63
CA CYS A 434 6.90 13.69 35.24
C CYS A 434 7.77 13.79 36.49
N SER A 435 9.00 13.32 36.46
CA SER A 435 9.91 13.55 37.56
C SER A 435 10.84 14.72 37.25
N PRO A 436 10.78 15.85 38.00
CA PRO A 436 11.69 16.98 37.79
C PRO A 436 13.10 16.74 38.32
N SER A 437 13.35 15.62 39.02
CA SER A 437 14.53 15.45 39.85
C SER A 437 15.70 14.70 39.22
N PHE A 438 15.47 13.88 38.18
CA PHE A 438 16.54 13.20 37.43
C PHE A 438 16.14 12.90 35.98
N GLU A 439 17.13 12.82 35.13
CA GLU A 439 16.96 12.43 33.71
C GLU A 439 17.28 10.95 33.61
N LEU A 440 16.41 10.22 32.90
CA LEU A 440 16.59 8.82 32.54
C LEU A 440 16.39 8.70 31.04
N ASP A 441 17.42 8.23 30.37
CA ASP A 441 17.40 7.96 28.95
C ASP A 441 17.55 6.45 28.71
N LEU A 442 16.69 5.92 27.84
CA LEU A 442 16.70 4.55 27.43
C LEU A 442 17.02 4.51 25.95
N PRO A 443 17.75 3.50 25.46
CA PRO A 443 17.98 3.36 24.03
C PRO A 443 16.66 3.37 23.24
N ASP A 444 16.62 4.05 22.11
CA ASP A 444 15.45 4.07 21.21
C ASP A 444 15.03 2.68 20.79
N TYR A 445 15.99 1.80 20.67
CA TYR A 445 15.79 0.39 20.36
C TYR A 445 16.52 -0.51 21.38
N SER A 446 15.81 -1.47 21.93
CA SER A 446 16.44 -2.50 22.77
C SER A 446 15.93 -3.89 22.43
N ALA A 447 16.85 -4.85 22.52
CA ALA A 447 16.53 -6.25 22.31
C ALA A 447 17.14 -7.09 23.41
N THR A 448 16.37 -8.05 23.91
CA THR A 448 16.85 -9.07 24.86
C THR A 448 16.60 -10.45 24.27
N LEU A 449 17.58 -11.33 24.42
CA LEU A 449 17.53 -12.68 23.87
C LEU A 449 17.58 -13.72 24.99
N LEU A 450 18.26 -13.42 26.08
CA LEU A 450 18.73 -14.38 27.03
C LEU A 450 18.28 -14.07 28.46
N PRO A 451 18.23 -15.06 29.34
CA PRO A 451 18.16 -14.83 30.80
C PRO A 451 19.31 -13.90 31.22
N ASN A 452 19.02 -12.98 32.13
CA ASN A 452 19.94 -11.96 32.62
C ASN A 452 20.47 -11.00 31.51
N ALA A 453 19.78 -10.90 30.40
CA ALA A 453 20.07 -9.84 29.41
C ALA A 453 19.92 -8.47 30.07
N THR A 454 20.83 -7.57 29.75
CA THR A 454 20.91 -6.21 30.29
C THR A 454 20.73 -5.19 29.19
N ILE A 455 19.98 -4.13 29.48
CA ILE A 455 19.80 -2.98 28.61
C ILE A 455 20.43 -1.78 29.33
N PRO A 456 21.38 -1.08 28.71
CA PRO A 456 22.00 0.09 29.32
C PRO A 456 20.94 1.17 29.55
N VAL A 457 21.08 1.87 30.68
CA VAL A 457 20.22 2.98 31.05
C VAL A 457 21.12 4.15 31.37
N ASP A 458 20.96 5.23 30.65
CA ASP A 458 21.60 6.50 31.00
C ASP A 458 20.74 7.18 32.08
N LEU A 459 21.23 7.15 33.30
CA LEU A 459 20.53 7.66 34.46
C LEU A 459 21.43 8.71 35.17
N ASN A 460 21.11 9.96 34.94
CA ASN A 460 21.87 11.07 35.54
C ASN A 460 21.46 11.28 37.01
N HIS A 461 21.85 10.30 37.88
CA HIS A 461 21.61 10.35 39.32
C HIS A 461 22.77 9.76 40.08
N PRO A 462 23.36 10.46 41.11
CA PRO A 462 24.55 10.01 41.80
C PRO A 462 24.30 8.97 42.90
N GLY A 463 23.07 8.58 43.16
CA GLY A 463 22.68 7.67 44.25
C GLY A 463 22.12 6.34 43.81
N PRO A 464 21.94 5.38 44.74
CA PRO A 464 21.36 4.10 44.42
C PRO A 464 19.88 4.23 44.02
N CYS A 465 19.53 3.52 42.92
CA CYS A 465 18.17 3.47 42.45
C CYS A 465 17.57 2.08 42.69
N THR A 466 16.29 2.04 42.94
CA THR A 466 15.49 0.83 43.03
C THR A 466 14.35 0.88 42.01
N SER A 467 13.86 -0.28 41.64
CA SER A 467 12.75 -0.32 40.67
C SER A 467 11.61 -1.23 41.15
N ASN A 468 10.41 -0.83 40.78
CA ASN A 468 9.23 -1.68 40.85
C ASN A 468 8.66 -1.76 39.44
N LEU A 469 9.24 -2.66 38.65
CA LEU A 469 8.93 -2.85 37.25
C LEU A 469 8.20 -4.16 37.02
N THR A 470 7.30 -4.14 36.08
CA THR A 470 6.59 -5.32 35.56
C THR A 470 6.80 -5.42 34.06
N SER A 471 6.75 -6.63 33.55
CA SER A 471 6.76 -6.85 32.10
C SER A 471 5.43 -7.45 31.66
N SER A 472 4.96 -7.10 30.47
CA SER A 472 3.68 -7.59 29.93
C SER A 472 3.65 -9.12 29.75
N ASP A 473 4.79 -9.76 29.60
CA ASP A 473 4.95 -11.22 29.49
C ASP A 473 5.20 -11.91 30.85
N GLY A 474 5.22 -11.15 31.95
CA GLY A 474 5.37 -11.68 33.32
C GLY A 474 6.81 -12.02 33.72
N ARG A 475 7.82 -11.69 32.91
CA ARG A 475 9.23 -11.84 33.30
C ARG A 475 9.57 -10.88 34.45
N GLY A 476 10.42 -11.33 35.36
CA GLY A 476 10.97 -10.43 36.37
C GLY A 476 11.99 -9.49 35.72
N ILE A 477 11.87 -8.20 36.06
CA ILE A 477 12.79 -7.16 35.61
C ILE A 477 13.13 -6.23 36.77
N SER A 478 14.35 -5.71 36.79
CA SER A 478 14.82 -4.73 37.76
C SER A 478 15.91 -3.86 37.22
N ILE A 479 16.04 -2.66 37.79
CA ILE A 479 17.23 -1.85 37.57
C ILE A 479 18.40 -2.40 38.39
N VAL A 480 19.56 -2.48 37.81
CA VAL A 480 20.78 -2.97 38.41
C VAL A 480 21.87 -1.96 38.19
N GLN A 481 22.57 -1.61 39.24
CA GLN A 481 23.75 -0.72 39.15
C GLN A 481 25.02 -1.57 39.00
N ASN A 482 25.92 -1.15 38.11
CA ASN A 482 27.19 -1.84 37.97
C ASN A 482 28.04 -1.74 39.25
N SER A 483 28.47 -2.85 39.79
CA SER A 483 29.25 -2.87 41.04
C SER A 483 30.68 -2.33 40.86
N LEU A 484 31.15 -2.18 39.64
CA LEU A 484 32.49 -1.69 39.29
C LEU A 484 32.49 -0.20 38.92
N ASP A 485 31.37 0.28 38.41
CA ASP A 485 31.14 1.68 38.12
C ASP A 485 29.75 2.10 38.62
N SER A 486 29.72 3.00 39.60
CA SER A 486 28.49 3.37 40.29
C SER A 486 27.57 4.25 39.45
N ASP A 487 28.04 4.76 38.29
CA ASP A 487 27.29 5.63 37.41
C ASP A 487 26.66 4.87 36.23
N GLU A 488 26.91 3.54 36.14
CA GLU A 488 26.33 2.70 35.10
C GLU A 488 25.14 1.89 35.63
N PHE A 489 24.00 2.04 35.00
CA PHE A 489 22.76 1.34 35.31
C PHE A 489 22.30 0.47 34.14
N TYR A 490 21.61 -0.59 34.45
CA TYR A 490 21.05 -1.53 33.46
C TYR A 490 19.67 -1.98 33.89
N LEU A 491 18.76 -2.13 32.94
CA LEU A 491 17.57 -2.97 33.08
C LEU A 491 17.97 -4.41 32.86
N GLN A 492 17.65 -5.28 33.81
CA GLN A 492 17.99 -6.69 33.73
C GLN A 492 16.76 -7.57 33.84
N PHE A 493 16.58 -8.46 32.87
CA PHE A 493 15.57 -9.50 32.91
C PHE A 493 16.08 -10.74 33.62
N THR A 494 15.26 -11.32 34.51
CA THR A 494 15.61 -12.54 35.24
C THR A 494 15.48 -13.82 34.42
N GLN A 495 14.73 -13.78 33.31
CA GLN A 495 14.44 -14.90 32.44
C GLN A 495 14.48 -14.46 30.99
N GLY A 496 14.77 -15.39 30.08
CA GLY A 496 14.66 -15.16 28.64
C GLY A 496 13.19 -14.96 28.21
N GLY A 497 12.99 -14.19 27.16
CA GLY A 497 11.66 -13.92 26.62
C GLY A 497 11.19 -14.98 25.63
N MET A 498 9.93 -14.88 25.25
CA MET A 498 9.38 -15.65 24.12
C MET A 498 9.91 -15.04 22.81
N ALA A 499 10.35 -15.90 21.93
CA ALA A 499 10.90 -15.49 20.63
C ALA A 499 9.89 -14.65 19.83
N ASN A 500 10.38 -13.62 19.13
CA ASN A 500 9.62 -12.67 18.34
C ASN A 500 8.46 -12.01 19.10
N SER A 501 8.64 -11.76 20.39
CA SER A 501 7.63 -11.08 21.20
C SER A 501 8.09 -9.67 21.53
N LEU A 502 7.17 -8.74 21.46
CA LEU A 502 7.32 -7.42 22.05
C LEU A 502 6.85 -7.49 23.50
N THR A 503 7.70 -7.05 24.41
CA THR A 503 7.41 -7.00 25.85
C THR A 503 7.42 -5.55 26.28
N ILE A 504 6.34 -5.10 26.90
CA ILE A 504 6.29 -3.77 27.51
C ILE A 504 6.77 -3.88 28.94
N VAL A 505 7.77 -3.09 29.28
CA VAL A 505 8.25 -2.89 30.65
C VAL A 505 7.60 -1.64 31.18
N GLU A 506 6.88 -1.79 32.29
CA GLU A 506 6.15 -0.69 32.92
C GLU A 506 6.40 -0.66 34.40
N GLY A 507 6.49 0.54 34.97
CA GLY A 507 6.57 0.73 36.41
C GLY A 507 7.44 1.92 36.79
N ASN A 508 7.88 1.93 38.07
CA ASN A 508 8.60 3.08 38.60
C ASN A 508 10.04 2.73 38.96
N ILE A 509 10.94 3.64 38.61
CA ILE A 509 12.32 3.69 39.10
C ILE A 509 12.39 4.81 40.14
N GLN A 510 12.91 4.50 41.30
CA GLN A 510 13.04 5.42 42.44
C GLN A 510 14.51 5.53 42.84
N CYS A 511 15.05 6.73 42.81
CA CYS A 511 16.42 7.01 43.20
C CYS A 511 16.43 7.81 44.51
N ASP A 512 16.97 7.23 45.57
CA ASP A 512 17.05 7.82 46.96
C ASP A 512 15.75 8.53 47.39
N ASN A 513 15.83 9.83 47.70
CA ASN A 513 14.69 10.65 48.11
C ASN A 513 14.24 11.62 47.03
N ASP A 514 14.78 11.52 45.83
CA ASP A 514 14.63 12.53 44.75
C ASP A 514 13.45 12.29 43.80
N GLY A 515 12.59 11.36 44.10
CA GLY A 515 11.38 11.12 43.31
C GLY A 515 11.32 9.78 42.61
N SER A 516 10.25 9.58 41.90
CA SER A 516 9.96 8.34 41.15
C SER A 516 9.80 8.69 39.69
N TYR A 517 10.48 7.96 38.81
CA TYR A 517 10.35 8.06 37.38
C TYR A 517 9.54 6.88 36.87
N HIS A 518 8.41 7.17 36.22
CA HIS A 518 7.60 6.12 35.61
C HIS A 518 8.11 5.84 34.19
N ILE A 519 8.36 4.57 33.88
CA ILE A 519 8.75 4.15 32.54
C ILE A 519 7.68 3.27 31.92
N ILE A 520 7.49 3.45 30.62
CA ILE A 520 6.84 2.50 29.71
C ILE A 520 7.83 2.31 28.59
N TYR A 521 8.39 1.12 28.47
CA TYR A 521 9.49 0.86 27.56
C TYR A 521 9.31 -0.45 26.81
N PRO A 522 9.29 -0.43 25.48
CA PRO A 522 9.19 -1.64 24.68
C PRO A 522 10.53 -2.35 24.61
N VAL A 523 10.50 -3.66 24.77
CA VAL A 523 11.66 -4.54 24.61
C VAL A 523 11.31 -5.65 23.65
N LEU A 524 11.97 -5.68 22.51
CA LEU A 524 11.80 -6.72 21.52
C LEU A 524 12.64 -7.94 21.92
N THR A 525 12.02 -9.11 22.05
CA THR A 525 12.73 -10.38 22.20
C THR A 525 12.84 -11.03 20.83
N LEU A 526 14.04 -11.04 20.28
CA LEU A 526 14.29 -11.63 18.97
C LEU A 526 14.46 -13.14 19.06
N ASN A 527 13.92 -13.89 18.10
CA ASN A 527 14.21 -15.30 17.91
C ASN A 527 15.26 -15.53 16.83
N ARG A 528 15.76 -14.46 16.25
CA ARG A 528 16.80 -14.50 15.22
C ARG A 528 17.68 -13.28 15.34
N ILE A 529 18.90 -13.45 14.93
CA ILE A 529 19.86 -12.38 14.79
C ILE A 529 19.32 -11.45 13.68
N PRO A 530 19.41 -10.10 13.83
CA PRO A 530 18.83 -9.13 12.89
C PRO A 530 19.62 -9.10 11.57
N ILE A 531 19.55 -10.19 10.86
CA ILE A 531 20.00 -10.42 9.50
C ILE A 531 18.89 -11.15 8.78
N GLU A 532 18.96 -11.18 7.50
CA GLU A 532 17.94 -11.83 6.68
C GLU A 532 17.67 -13.27 7.15
N ALA A 533 16.39 -13.59 7.32
CA ALA A 533 15.94 -14.93 7.73
C ALA A 533 16.24 -16.00 6.68
N SER A 534 16.68 -15.61 5.50
CA SER A 534 17.07 -16.47 4.41
C SER A 534 18.36 -15.97 3.76
N PHE A 535 19.19 -16.91 3.38
CA PHE A 535 20.44 -16.66 2.66
C PHE A 535 20.43 -17.43 1.34
N LYS A 536 20.80 -16.76 0.24
CA LYS A 536 20.89 -17.39 -1.07
C LYS A 536 22.27 -17.18 -1.65
N ALA A 537 22.81 -18.24 -2.24
CA ALA A 537 24.09 -18.18 -2.93
C ALA A 537 24.13 -19.18 -4.10
N ASP A 538 25.00 -18.87 -5.08
CA ASP A 538 25.33 -19.79 -6.15
C ASP A 538 26.60 -20.55 -5.79
N ILE A 539 26.62 -21.86 -6.07
CA ILE A 539 27.74 -22.78 -5.77
C ILE A 539 28.06 -23.58 -7.01
N SER A 540 29.29 -24.11 -7.07
CA SER A 540 29.66 -25.05 -8.13
C SER A 540 29.02 -26.42 -7.88
N SER A 541 28.49 -27.04 -8.94
CA SER A 541 27.95 -28.40 -8.88
C SER A 541 29.10 -29.48 -8.83
N VAL A 542 30.32 -29.09 -9.13
CA VAL A 542 31.45 -30.02 -9.29
C VAL A 542 32.57 -29.74 -8.31
N GLU A 543 32.92 -28.47 -8.10
CA GLU A 543 34.06 -28.09 -7.28
C GLU A 543 33.66 -27.63 -5.88
N PRO A 544 34.48 -27.90 -4.83
CA PRO A 544 34.26 -27.38 -3.52
C PRO A 544 34.19 -25.84 -3.51
N SER A 545 33.24 -25.27 -2.81
CA SER A 545 33.08 -23.84 -2.67
C SER A 545 32.94 -23.43 -1.21
N LYS A 546 33.20 -22.17 -0.91
CA LYS A 546 33.11 -21.59 0.42
C LYS A 546 32.16 -20.44 0.39
N ILE A 547 31.13 -20.48 1.22
CA ILE A 547 30.15 -19.41 1.36
C ILE A 547 30.19 -18.82 2.77
N SER A 548 29.96 -17.52 2.86
CA SER A 548 29.97 -16.78 4.10
C SER A 548 28.57 -16.28 4.40
N VAL A 549 27.92 -16.87 5.38
CA VAL A 549 26.59 -16.46 5.82
C VAL A 549 26.75 -15.32 6.83
N PRO A 550 26.23 -14.12 6.55
CA PRO A 550 26.36 -13.01 7.47
C PRO A 550 25.53 -13.29 8.73
N ILE A 551 26.15 -13.14 9.88
CA ILE A 551 25.51 -13.24 11.20
C ILE A 551 26.00 -12.07 12.05
N ALA A 552 25.07 -11.31 12.65
CA ALA A 552 25.40 -10.23 13.53
C ALA A 552 24.90 -10.51 14.95
N SER A 553 25.72 -10.16 15.93
CA SER A 553 25.30 -10.18 17.35
C SER A 553 24.56 -8.90 17.69
N LEU A 554 23.54 -9.01 18.49
CA LEU A 554 22.97 -7.87 19.22
C LEU A 554 23.78 -7.64 20.48
N GLY A 555 24.50 -6.54 20.54
CA GLY A 555 25.27 -6.12 21.70
C GLY A 555 26.79 -6.16 21.51
N GLU A 556 27.48 -5.59 22.48
CA GLU A 556 28.94 -5.37 22.43
C GLU A 556 29.76 -6.61 22.86
N ASN A 557 29.11 -7.59 23.46
CA ASN A 557 29.79 -8.77 23.99
C ASN A 557 29.92 -9.90 22.95
N ILE A 558 31.07 -10.53 22.89
CA ILE A 558 31.29 -11.74 22.09
C ILE A 558 30.48 -12.88 22.70
N GLN A 559 29.57 -13.44 21.92
CA GLN A 559 28.77 -14.60 22.34
C GLN A 559 29.18 -15.85 21.58
N ARG A 560 29.23 -16.97 22.28
CA ARG A 560 29.40 -18.28 21.67
C ARG A 560 28.05 -18.86 21.30
N ILE A 561 27.85 -19.14 20.03
CA ILE A 561 26.62 -19.70 19.47
C ILE A 561 26.95 -21.07 18.89
N SER A 562 26.22 -22.10 19.27
CA SER A 562 26.30 -23.41 18.64
C SER A 562 25.54 -23.37 17.31
N VAL A 563 26.06 -24.09 16.32
CA VAL A 563 25.50 -24.14 14.98
C VAL A 563 25.19 -25.58 14.61
N GLU A 564 23.96 -25.84 14.21
CA GLU A 564 23.53 -27.12 13.65
C GLU A 564 23.04 -26.89 12.21
N ILE A 565 23.35 -27.82 11.33
CA ILE A 565 22.97 -27.77 9.92
C ILE A 565 21.97 -28.87 9.66
N GLU A 566 20.73 -28.46 9.31
CA GLU A 566 19.65 -29.41 9.04
C GLU A 566 19.26 -29.47 7.54
N GLY A 567 18.52 -30.52 7.21
CA GLY A 567 17.99 -30.77 5.87
C GLY A 567 19.02 -31.24 4.86
N PRO A 568 18.74 -31.16 3.56
CA PRO A 568 19.64 -31.55 2.45
C PRO A 568 21.00 -30.84 2.49
N LEU A 569 21.07 -29.63 3.04
CA LEU A 569 22.29 -28.85 3.19
C LEU A 569 23.34 -29.61 4.02
N SER A 570 22.96 -30.31 5.08
CA SER A 570 23.88 -31.07 5.95
C SER A 570 24.66 -32.18 5.25
N ARG A 571 24.24 -32.57 4.03
CA ARG A 571 24.94 -33.61 3.24
C ARG A 571 26.09 -33.07 2.41
N ILE A 572 26.10 -31.75 2.18
CA ILE A 572 27.08 -31.09 1.32
C ILE A 572 27.83 -29.96 2.04
N ALA A 573 27.38 -29.54 3.20
CA ALA A 573 28.01 -28.47 3.95
C ALA A 573 28.74 -29.03 5.18
N GLU A 574 29.96 -28.55 5.37
CA GLU A 574 30.82 -28.81 6.54
C GLU A 574 31.19 -27.47 7.17
N ALA A 575 31.03 -27.35 8.46
CA ALA A 575 31.39 -26.16 9.20
C ALA A 575 31.74 -26.46 10.66
N GLU A 576 32.16 -25.45 11.41
CA GLU A 576 32.43 -25.58 12.83
C GLU A 576 31.13 -25.64 13.64
N ASP A 577 31.07 -26.45 14.67
CA ASP A 577 29.90 -26.63 15.53
C ASP A 577 29.53 -25.38 16.34
N PHE A 578 30.31 -24.33 16.28
CA PHE A 578 30.05 -23.08 16.96
C PHE A 578 30.68 -21.88 16.24
N VAL A 579 30.13 -20.72 16.51
CA VAL A 579 30.69 -19.43 16.08
C VAL A 579 30.77 -18.46 17.26
N LEU A 580 31.79 -17.61 17.27
CA LEU A 580 31.89 -16.48 18.18
C LEU A 580 31.33 -15.24 17.47
N LEU A 581 30.17 -14.82 17.89
CA LEU A 581 29.51 -13.64 17.28
C LEU A 581 30.08 -12.36 17.84
N SER A 582 30.42 -11.46 16.94
CA SER A 582 30.72 -10.05 17.18
C SER A 582 29.83 -9.19 16.28
N THR A 583 29.80 -7.88 16.51
CA THR A 583 28.92 -6.91 15.85
C THR A 583 28.88 -6.98 14.31
N ASN A 584 29.88 -7.60 13.67
CA ASN A 584 29.90 -7.82 12.21
C ASN A 584 30.56 -9.18 11.96
N GLY A 585 29.83 -10.25 12.19
CA GLY A 585 30.32 -11.60 12.02
C GLY A 585 29.77 -12.29 10.77
N SER A 586 30.41 -13.36 10.39
CA SER A 586 29.91 -14.29 9.40
C SER A 586 30.23 -15.71 9.80
N TYR A 587 29.39 -16.64 9.40
CA TYR A 587 29.59 -18.06 9.55
C TYR A 587 29.99 -18.67 8.21
N GLU A 588 31.06 -19.40 8.19
CA GLU A 588 31.63 -19.97 6.95
C GLU A 588 31.18 -21.41 6.77
N LEU A 589 30.51 -21.69 5.66
CA LEU A 589 30.18 -23.05 5.22
C LEU A 589 31.10 -23.48 4.11
N ASN A 590 31.76 -24.64 4.29
CA ASN A 590 32.48 -25.28 3.24
C ASN A 590 31.58 -26.26 2.51
N ILE A 591 31.28 -25.98 1.26
CA ILE A 591 30.36 -26.80 0.46
C ILE A 591 31.22 -27.85 -0.30
N GLN A 592 30.84 -29.09 -0.10
CA GLN A 592 31.45 -30.26 -0.78
C GLN A 592 30.39 -30.91 -1.66
N PRO A 593 30.45 -30.76 -2.99
CA PRO A 593 29.45 -31.34 -3.88
C PRO A 593 29.29 -32.86 -3.75
N ASN A 594 30.40 -33.58 -3.47
CA ASN A 594 30.45 -35.04 -3.23
C ASN A 594 29.72 -35.87 -4.31
N GLY A 595 29.57 -35.34 -5.50
CA GLY A 595 28.82 -35.97 -6.60
C GLY A 595 27.33 -36.03 -6.37
N LEU A 596 26.80 -35.29 -5.40
CA LEU A 596 25.38 -35.22 -5.07
C LEU A 596 24.64 -34.06 -5.78
N LEU A 597 25.40 -33.12 -6.34
CA LEU A 597 24.84 -31.97 -7.01
C LEU A 597 24.76 -32.17 -8.52
N SER A 598 23.72 -31.68 -9.11
CA SER A 598 23.52 -31.58 -10.55
C SER A 598 23.32 -30.12 -10.94
N ASP A 599 23.63 -29.80 -12.16
CA ASP A 599 23.42 -28.49 -12.72
C ASP A 599 21.95 -28.03 -12.59
N ASN A 600 21.77 -26.78 -12.19
CA ASN A 600 20.45 -26.20 -11.83
C ASN A 600 19.74 -26.86 -10.64
N MET A 601 20.45 -27.63 -9.82
CA MET A 601 19.87 -28.20 -8.61
C MET A 601 19.82 -27.15 -7.50
N LEU A 602 18.67 -27.06 -6.86
CA LEU A 602 18.43 -26.20 -5.71
C LEU A 602 18.55 -27.03 -4.42
N VAL A 603 19.51 -26.67 -3.56
CA VAL A 603 19.69 -27.28 -2.26
C VAL A 603 19.18 -26.35 -1.18
N ARG A 604 18.29 -26.84 -0.34
CA ARG A 604 17.73 -26.11 0.79
C ARG A 604 18.08 -26.78 2.09
N GLY A 605 18.28 -25.98 3.11
CA GLY A 605 18.49 -26.44 4.48
C GLY A 605 18.39 -25.29 5.45
N GLU A 606 18.58 -25.62 6.71
CA GLU A 606 18.46 -24.68 7.81
C GLU A 606 19.77 -24.65 8.60
N LEU A 607 20.21 -23.44 8.95
CA LEU A 607 21.21 -23.22 9.97
C LEU A 607 20.49 -22.87 11.25
N ILE A 608 20.58 -23.75 12.24
CA ILE A 608 20.01 -23.54 13.56
C ILE A 608 21.12 -23.02 14.46
N LEU A 609 20.97 -21.80 14.89
CA LEU A 609 21.89 -21.14 15.81
C LEU A 609 21.29 -21.21 17.21
N SER A 610 22.01 -21.76 18.18
CA SER A 610 21.49 -21.90 19.54
C SER A 610 22.52 -21.46 20.60
N THR A 611 21.98 -20.96 21.71
CA THR A 611 22.78 -20.59 22.88
C THR A 611 22.61 -21.61 24.02
N GLU A 612 23.57 -21.62 24.93
CA GLU A 612 23.49 -22.49 26.15
C GLU A 612 22.25 -22.18 27.01
N GLU A 613 21.70 -20.97 26.87
CA GLU A 613 20.53 -20.53 27.63
C GLU A 613 19.20 -20.80 26.93
N GLY A 614 19.21 -21.41 25.74
CA GLY A 614 18.02 -21.84 25.00
C GLY A 614 17.46 -20.81 24.02
N GLY A 615 18.23 -19.79 23.64
CA GLY A 615 17.91 -18.95 22.50
C GLY A 615 18.17 -19.74 21.19
N GLU A 616 17.26 -19.62 20.20
CA GLU A 616 17.36 -20.34 18.95
C GLU A 616 16.99 -19.40 17.79
N TRP A 617 17.74 -19.48 16.71
CA TRP A 617 17.51 -18.72 15.45
C TRP A 617 17.67 -19.66 14.28
N VAL A 618 16.81 -19.53 13.30
CA VAL A 618 16.84 -20.35 12.10
C VAL A 618 17.11 -19.46 10.89
N ILE A 619 18.14 -19.78 10.13
CA ILE A 619 18.45 -19.15 8.83
C ILE A 619 18.17 -20.17 7.73
N LEU A 620 17.24 -19.88 6.86
CA LEU A 620 16.98 -20.70 5.68
C LEU A 620 18.07 -20.45 4.63
N VAL A 621 18.80 -21.51 4.27
CA VAL A 621 19.84 -21.46 3.25
C VAL A 621 19.35 -22.12 1.98
N GLU A 622 19.43 -21.40 0.87
CA GLU A 622 19.08 -21.88 -0.45
C GLU A 622 20.31 -21.72 -1.38
N LEU A 623 20.85 -22.83 -1.85
CA LEU A 623 22.01 -22.85 -2.72
C LEU A 623 21.62 -23.33 -4.10
N SER A 624 21.97 -22.56 -5.14
CA SER A 624 21.80 -22.92 -6.54
C SER A 624 23.11 -23.52 -7.06
N ALA A 625 23.09 -24.80 -7.43
CA ALA A 625 24.24 -25.44 -8.02
C ALA A 625 24.32 -25.19 -9.53
N SER A 626 25.44 -24.68 -10.02
CA SER A 626 25.72 -24.51 -11.44
C SER A 626 27.11 -24.95 -11.83
N ASP A 627 27.29 -25.39 -13.07
CA ASP A 627 28.63 -25.62 -13.62
C ASP A 627 29.20 -24.27 -14.08
N GLU A 628 30.53 -24.05 -13.96
CA GLU A 628 31.16 -22.76 -14.34
C GLU A 628 30.90 -22.36 -15.81
N GLU A 629 30.57 -23.33 -16.67
CA GLU A 629 30.16 -23.04 -18.06
C GLU A 629 28.77 -22.40 -18.18
N ASP A 630 27.88 -22.55 -17.20
CA ASP A 630 26.51 -22.00 -17.25
C ASP A 630 26.41 -20.57 -16.69
N MET A 631 27.38 -20.07 -15.93
CA MET A 631 27.41 -18.65 -15.55
C MET A 631 27.51 -17.72 -16.77
N LEU A 632 28.16 -18.19 -17.85
CA LEU A 632 28.16 -17.46 -19.14
C LEU A 632 26.77 -17.44 -19.82
N LEU A 633 25.89 -18.40 -19.51
CA LEU A 633 24.54 -18.50 -20.09
C LEU A 633 23.49 -17.69 -19.31
N SER A 634 23.70 -17.42 -18.02
CA SER A 634 22.78 -16.60 -17.24
C SER A 634 22.73 -15.16 -17.73
N GLU A 635 23.86 -14.59 -18.15
CA GLU A 635 23.91 -13.30 -18.82
C GLU A 635 23.15 -13.26 -20.16
N TRP A 636 22.86 -14.43 -20.75
CA TRP A 636 22.17 -14.53 -22.03
C TRP A 636 20.65 -14.69 -21.89
N ARG A 637 20.12 -14.86 -20.68
CA ARG A 637 18.71 -15.09 -20.39
C ARG A 637 17.91 -13.81 -20.14
N THR A 638 18.39 -12.66 -20.60
CA THR A 638 17.60 -11.43 -20.51
C THR A 638 16.38 -11.48 -21.45
N PRO A 639 15.23 -10.92 -21.08
CA PRO A 639 14.02 -10.89 -21.91
C PRO A 639 14.29 -10.42 -23.35
N GLY A 640 15.05 -9.36 -23.53
CA GLY A 640 15.41 -8.83 -24.83
C GLY A 640 16.23 -9.79 -25.70
N ARG A 641 17.17 -10.53 -25.11
CA ARG A 641 17.95 -11.57 -25.85
C ARG A 641 17.10 -12.79 -26.20
N VAL A 642 16.24 -13.22 -25.27
CA VAL A 642 15.33 -14.36 -25.52
C VAL A 642 14.34 -14.02 -26.64
N LEU A 643 13.72 -12.86 -26.62
CA LEU A 643 12.84 -12.38 -27.69
C LEU A 643 13.60 -12.21 -29.02
N GLY A 644 14.82 -11.71 -28.96
CA GLY A 644 15.70 -11.58 -30.12
C GLY A 644 16.00 -12.94 -30.79
N ILE A 645 16.39 -13.93 -30.01
CA ILE A 645 16.66 -15.31 -30.50
C ILE A 645 15.38 -15.93 -31.04
N ALA A 646 14.25 -15.82 -30.33
CA ALA A 646 12.96 -16.36 -30.77
C ALA A 646 12.53 -15.74 -32.11
N GLY A 647 12.62 -14.42 -32.24
CA GLY A 647 12.34 -13.70 -33.51
C GLY A 647 13.22 -14.18 -34.67
N MET A 648 14.52 -14.30 -34.46
CA MET A 648 15.44 -14.82 -35.47
C MET A 648 15.13 -16.27 -35.88
N LEU A 649 14.79 -17.14 -34.94
CA LEU A 649 14.42 -18.54 -35.22
C LEU A 649 13.13 -18.62 -36.01
N ILE A 650 12.11 -17.81 -35.69
CA ILE A 650 10.86 -17.73 -36.46
C ILE A 650 11.16 -17.26 -37.88
N GLY A 651 11.98 -16.23 -38.05
CA GLY A 651 12.37 -15.72 -39.35
C GLY A 651 13.10 -16.79 -40.21
N ILE A 652 14.04 -17.52 -39.60
CA ILE A 652 14.78 -18.62 -40.25
C ILE A 652 13.80 -19.75 -40.65
N TYR A 653 12.87 -20.12 -39.76
CA TYR A 653 11.87 -21.14 -40.04
C TYR A 653 10.98 -20.76 -41.26
N LEU A 654 10.53 -19.51 -41.30
CA LEU A 654 9.75 -18.99 -42.44
C LEU A 654 10.57 -19.00 -43.74
N ALA A 655 11.85 -18.63 -43.68
CA ALA A 655 12.75 -18.64 -44.84
C ALA A 655 13.05 -20.05 -45.34
N LEU A 656 13.22 -21.03 -44.45
CA LEU A 656 13.38 -22.44 -44.78
C LEU A 656 12.12 -23.05 -45.39
N GLY A 657 10.94 -22.67 -44.91
CA GLY A 657 9.65 -23.07 -45.48
C GLY A 657 9.46 -22.66 -46.94
N LEU A 658 10.06 -21.53 -47.34
CA LEU A 658 10.08 -21.10 -48.73
C LEU A 658 10.96 -21.98 -49.66
N ARG A 659 11.97 -22.66 -49.09
CA ARG A 659 12.84 -23.60 -49.83
C ARG A 659 12.19 -24.97 -50.10
N GLN A 660 11.32 -25.42 -49.22
CA GLN A 660 10.70 -26.76 -49.35
C GLN A 660 9.53 -26.83 -50.35
N ASN A 661 8.96 -25.71 -50.73
CA ASN A 661 7.83 -25.67 -51.70
C ASN A 661 8.32 -25.58 -53.15
N LYS A 662 9.17 -26.51 -53.61
CA LYS A 662 9.28 -26.80 -55.04
C LYS A 662 8.12 -27.72 -55.45
N PRO A 663 7.34 -27.38 -56.49
CA PRO A 663 6.26 -28.27 -56.92
C PRO A 663 6.83 -29.62 -57.38
N PRO A 664 6.18 -30.73 -57.03
CA PRO A 664 6.57 -32.04 -57.52
C PRO A 664 6.44 -32.07 -59.05
N ARG A 665 7.47 -32.61 -59.72
CA ARG A 665 7.35 -32.96 -61.15
C ARG A 665 6.29 -34.05 -61.27
N GLU A 666 5.32 -33.81 -62.18
CA GLU A 666 4.32 -34.78 -62.56
C GLU A 666 4.95 -36.11 -62.96
N PRO A 667 4.56 -37.26 -62.43
CA PRO A 667 4.82 -38.57 -63.02
C PRO A 667 3.68 -38.93 -64.01
N LYS A 668 4.11 -39.51 -65.12
CA LYS A 668 3.23 -40.04 -66.16
C LYS A 668 2.36 -41.14 -65.62
N ASN A 669 1.13 -41.12 -66.11
CA ASN A 669 0.02 -42.00 -66.02
C ASN A 669 0.38 -43.51 -66.23
N ASP A 670 -0.04 -44.36 -65.31
CA ASP A 670 -0.44 -45.73 -65.61
C ASP A 670 -1.45 -46.21 -64.53
N GLN A 671 -2.68 -46.45 -64.94
CA GLN A 671 -3.71 -47.08 -64.15
C GLN A 671 -3.49 -48.58 -64.04
N PRO A 672 -3.96 -49.26 -63.00
CA PRO A 672 -5.20 -49.99 -63.08
C PRO A 672 -6.11 -50.00 -61.81
N LYS A 673 -7.29 -50.44 -62.08
CA LYS A 673 -8.59 -50.47 -61.44
C LYS A 673 -8.70 -51.13 -60.04
N PRO A 674 -9.91 -51.12 -59.46
CA PRO A 674 -10.16 -50.86 -58.04
C PRO A 674 -10.54 -52.11 -57.22
N THR A 675 -10.46 -52.06 -55.91
CA THR A 675 -11.23 -52.98 -55.04
C THR A 675 -11.41 -52.44 -53.63
N ASN A 676 -12.69 -52.43 -53.27
CA ASN A 676 -13.36 -52.58 -51.97
C ASN A 676 -13.24 -51.53 -50.86
N GLN A 677 -14.40 -51.01 -50.58
CA GLN A 677 -14.91 -50.35 -49.37
C GLN A 677 -14.67 -51.17 -48.10
N ILE A 678 -14.26 -50.50 -47.03
CA ILE A 678 -14.59 -50.88 -45.66
C ILE A 678 -15.11 -49.62 -44.98
N GLU A 679 -16.32 -49.73 -44.43
CA GLU A 679 -17.05 -48.74 -43.66
C GLU A 679 -16.24 -48.31 -42.43
N GLN A 680 -16.17 -47.04 -42.17
CA GLN A 680 -15.81 -46.50 -40.87
C GLN A 680 -17.09 -46.13 -40.11
N GLU A 681 -17.29 -46.80 -38.98
CA GLU A 681 -18.24 -46.40 -37.95
C GLU A 681 -17.82 -45.07 -37.33
N GLU A 682 -18.71 -44.11 -37.31
CA GLU A 682 -18.62 -42.90 -36.54
C GLU A 682 -18.82 -43.20 -35.06
N ILE A 683 -17.86 -42.78 -34.21
CA ILE A 683 -18.00 -42.72 -32.75
C ILE A 683 -18.38 -41.29 -32.37
N PRO A 684 -19.46 -41.08 -31.60
CA PRO A 684 -19.89 -39.75 -31.20
C PRO A 684 -18.93 -39.15 -30.16
N SER A 685 -18.49 -37.92 -30.43
CA SER A 685 -17.83 -37.05 -29.43
C SER A 685 -18.90 -36.54 -28.46
N ASP A 686 -18.78 -36.86 -27.19
CA ASP A 686 -19.22 -36.05 -26.06
C ASP A 686 -19.03 -36.87 -24.77
N ASN A 687 -18.02 -36.51 -23.97
CA ASN A 687 -17.92 -36.69 -22.52
C ASN A 687 -16.47 -36.83 -22.06
N VAL A 688 -15.70 -35.76 -22.23
CA VAL A 688 -14.40 -35.61 -21.55
C VAL A 688 -14.24 -34.20 -21.02
N ASP A 689 -13.58 -34.07 -19.88
CA ASP A 689 -13.26 -32.77 -19.29
C ASP A 689 -12.22 -32.00 -20.14
N PRO A 690 -11.96 -30.72 -19.87
CA PRO A 690 -10.98 -29.91 -20.63
C PRO A 690 -9.54 -30.46 -20.63
N TRP A 691 -9.26 -31.49 -19.84
CA TRP A 691 -7.96 -32.17 -19.76
C TRP A 691 -7.99 -33.60 -20.33
N GLY A 692 -9.09 -34.01 -21.02
CA GLY A 692 -9.15 -35.26 -21.76
C GLY A 692 -9.50 -36.53 -20.94
N ARG A 693 -10.18 -36.38 -19.77
CA ARG A 693 -10.56 -37.50 -18.90
C ARG A 693 -12.06 -37.81 -19.01
N PRO A 694 -12.50 -39.10 -19.03
CA PRO A 694 -13.92 -39.44 -19.06
C PRO A 694 -14.68 -39.02 -17.81
N VAL A 695 -15.84 -38.40 -17.97
CA VAL A 695 -16.70 -37.88 -16.87
C VAL A 695 -17.78 -38.92 -16.49
N ASP A 696 -17.38 -40.15 -16.26
CA ASP A 696 -18.26 -41.14 -15.64
C ASP A 696 -17.54 -41.79 -14.46
N GLN A 697 -17.74 -41.22 -13.29
CA GLN A 697 -17.76 -41.83 -11.95
C GLN A 697 -17.56 -40.79 -10.85
N MET A 698 -18.61 -40.08 -10.50
CA MET A 698 -18.80 -39.48 -9.16
C MET A 698 -20.30 -39.28 -8.92
N ASN A 699 -20.93 -40.33 -8.48
CA ASN A 699 -22.16 -40.24 -7.69
C ASN A 699 -22.16 -41.35 -6.65
N ASP A 700 -22.49 -40.98 -5.46
CA ASP A 700 -22.84 -41.73 -4.25
C ASP A 700 -21.79 -41.80 -3.15
N SER A 701 -21.94 -40.85 -2.25
CA SER A 701 -22.12 -41.06 -0.81
C SER A 701 -21.74 -39.85 0.00
N TYR A 702 -22.75 -39.17 0.54
CA TYR A 702 -22.78 -38.72 1.94
C TYR A 702 -24.18 -38.14 2.22
N THR A 703 -25.04 -38.99 2.73
CA THR A 703 -26.06 -38.63 3.72
C THR A 703 -25.59 -39.20 5.04
N ASP A 704 -25.21 -38.34 5.97
CA ASP A 704 -25.72 -38.22 7.35
C ASP A 704 -24.88 -37.14 8.07
#